data_b08566bec6e6c9a786e9348a1a2be066
#
_entry.id   b08566bec6e6c9a786e9348a1a2be066
#
_cell.length_a   1.000
_cell.length_b   1.000
_cell.length_c   1.000
_cell.angle_alpha   90.00
_cell.angle_beta   90.00
_cell.angle_gamma   90.00
#
_symmetry.space_group_name_H-M   'P 1'
#
loop_
_entity.id
_entity.type
_entity.pdbx_description
1 polymer ?
#
loop_
_entity_poly.entity_id
_entity_poly.type
_entity_poly.pdbx_seq_one_letter_code
_entity_poly.pdbx_strand_id
1 'polypeptide(L)'
;MIWKGAFSELRKHKTLIIDLVAMGSIFSFLLCYFEPHLLFSKTITTGGDTGSHYYTAEYLTNYLLPQGKISGWCQGNLAGFPMLQNYFPLPFLLMAILSWVIPLQISFKLVTVLGTFLLPPCTYLFFRLLRQPFPVPVMGAVFTLPFLFMEGNSMWGGNIPSTLAGTFCYSLGFALTVLWLGLLYRAISEQKGWMGCSILLAMIGLCHGYTLLFAVFTSTFFIFTRKGIGHNVRTLIQIHLIAFFLMAFWLLPLIVFLPYTTRFSILWIFFDLQQIGREIFPVIMYPFIGLAISGVVWALIKKIRPPHSIAMKPWAYLWFSAFCGVALYWIGYKIGVVDIRFLPFLQFFLVVAGAMVFCSISSHKKVSVLLALMALTLTFLWVDERETFIRNWIRSNYMGFENRRLWEPFISVNRFLKGTPGDPRVVYEHSMIHQGAGSVRAFESLPLFSGRSTLEGVYIQGSLSVPFIFYLQSEVSQKASTPIPDYNYSRFNLQRGVDHLRLFNVRELIVAEAETKKAIKGFPGFQFRYRAGPYEIYELETGSKRYVEPLKYKPVLVTKGDWRRLFYKWFRLGDLAVPIVFKNEVKDGDNLRFHIMETPDVRRLPKEPVAGDGTFKETVKEEEIVIEGATPGNPLLIKVSYHPNWKVEGADRVYLVSPAFMLIYPESSRVRLYFGRTWPDYAGAIMTALAILYILLLSVTDLSSAQNRVSRWFDRYCLKGVLIFMGVACLAGGFYLVRHSPEFPVLSYNKGIQFFTKEDFSTARHYFKEVLKRFPQTLIVDQAAYHYAMCYFREKKWDDTVRALESLLEDYPETARAGEAIYHKGLCYMKMGKIRQARECFLKTVHEFPNEVWAQFSKDRLKEIQPR
;
A
#
# COMPACT_ATOMS: atom_id res chain seq x y z
N MET A 1 59.61 11.62 -18.73
CA MET A 1 58.12 11.50 -18.93
C MET A 1 57.59 10.09 -18.64
N ILE A 2 58.29 9.03 -18.98
CA ILE A 2 57.86 7.60 -18.82
C ILE A 2 57.56 7.23 -17.37
N TRP A 3 58.40 7.67 -16.42
CA TRP A 3 58.19 7.40 -14.97
C TRP A 3 56.95 8.05 -14.37
N LYS A 4 56.52 9.23 -14.88
CA LYS A 4 55.28 9.88 -14.40
C LYS A 4 54.02 9.11 -14.84
N GLY A 5 54.05 8.46 -16.01
CA GLY A 5 52.95 7.62 -16.49
C GLY A 5 52.79 6.32 -15.68
N ALA A 6 53.91 5.60 -15.45
CA ALA A 6 53.97 4.39 -14.67
C ALA A 6 53.54 4.61 -13.19
N PHE A 7 53.99 5.73 -12.59
CA PHE A 7 53.51 6.09 -11.24
C PHE A 7 52.03 6.49 -11.18
N SER A 8 51.47 7.02 -12.28
CA SER A 8 50.05 7.35 -12.34
C SER A 8 49.19 6.09 -12.47
N GLU A 9 49.60 5.06 -13.21
CA GLU A 9 48.94 3.76 -13.30
C GLU A 9 49.05 2.97 -12.01
N LEU A 10 50.21 2.87 -11.42
CA LEU A 10 50.40 2.25 -10.08
C LEU A 10 49.56 2.96 -9.01
N ARG A 11 49.39 4.26 -9.10
CA ARG A 11 48.49 5.02 -8.22
C ARG A 11 47.00 4.69 -8.44
N LYS A 12 46.56 4.50 -9.67
CA LYS A 12 45.22 4.08 -10.01
C LYS A 12 44.95 2.66 -9.48
N HIS A 13 45.89 1.74 -9.62
CA HIS A 13 45.77 0.38 -9.08
C HIS A 13 45.70 0.34 -7.55
N LYS A 14 46.49 1.14 -6.85
CA LYS A 14 46.46 1.20 -5.36
C LYS A 14 45.13 1.72 -4.81
N THR A 15 44.55 2.76 -5.39
CA THR A 15 43.23 3.24 -4.94
C THR A 15 42.12 2.24 -5.24
N LEU A 16 42.17 1.56 -6.39
CA LEU A 16 41.22 0.51 -6.76
C LEU A 16 41.26 -0.65 -5.79
N ILE A 17 42.44 -1.09 -5.33
CA ILE A 17 42.60 -2.14 -4.34
C ILE A 17 41.92 -1.76 -3.02
N ILE A 18 42.14 -0.52 -2.55
CA ILE A 18 41.51 -0.01 -1.31
C ILE A 18 39.99 0.03 -1.47
N ASP A 19 39.50 0.50 -2.63
CA ASP A 19 38.07 0.54 -2.94
C ASP A 19 37.46 -0.87 -2.89
N LEU A 20 38.13 -1.88 -3.48
CA LEU A 20 37.71 -3.28 -3.49
C LEU A 20 37.73 -3.92 -2.09
N VAL A 21 38.79 -3.65 -1.32
CA VAL A 21 38.91 -4.16 0.06
C VAL A 21 37.78 -3.58 0.93
N ALA A 22 37.55 -2.27 0.86
CA ALA A 22 36.47 -1.63 1.62
C ALA A 22 35.10 -2.15 1.22
N MET A 23 34.85 -2.32 -0.07
CA MET A 23 33.61 -2.88 -0.58
C MET A 23 33.44 -4.35 -0.13
N GLY A 24 34.48 -5.16 -0.22
CA GLY A 24 34.50 -6.53 0.28
C GLY A 24 34.24 -6.59 1.79
N SER A 25 34.78 -5.65 2.59
CA SER A 25 34.52 -5.56 4.01
C SER A 25 33.03 -5.22 4.31
N ILE A 26 32.44 -4.29 3.55
CA ILE A 26 31.01 -3.98 3.66
C ILE A 26 30.14 -5.21 3.34
N PHE A 27 30.46 -5.90 2.25
CA PHE A 27 29.71 -7.14 1.89
C PHE A 27 29.88 -8.21 2.96
N SER A 28 31.09 -8.42 3.49
CA SER A 28 31.34 -9.37 4.57
C SER A 28 30.55 -8.99 5.83
N PHE A 29 30.52 -7.70 6.18
CA PHE A 29 29.75 -7.22 7.33
C PHE A 29 28.26 -7.53 7.14
N LEU A 30 27.68 -7.23 5.98
CA LEU A 30 26.28 -7.57 5.69
C LEU A 30 26.03 -9.09 5.74
N LEU A 31 26.94 -9.90 5.18
CA LEU A 31 26.82 -11.37 5.20
C LEU A 31 26.90 -11.96 6.60
N CYS A 32 27.61 -11.31 7.55
CA CYS A 32 27.61 -11.72 8.96
C CYS A 32 26.22 -11.58 9.61
N TYR A 33 25.40 -10.65 9.13
CA TYR A 33 24.02 -10.49 9.60
C TYR A 33 23.05 -11.40 8.84
N PHE A 34 23.15 -11.47 7.51
CA PHE A 34 22.22 -12.23 6.68
C PHE A 34 22.48 -13.74 6.63
N GLU A 35 23.57 -14.19 7.20
CA GLU A 35 23.90 -15.62 7.37
C GLU A 35 23.65 -16.44 6.08
N PRO A 36 24.65 -16.64 5.21
CA PRO A 36 24.46 -17.26 3.91
C PRO A 36 23.69 -18.58 3.91
N HIS A 37 23.86 -19.41 4.96
CA HIS A 37 23.15 -20.68 5.06
C HIS A 37 21.63 -20.50 5.12
N LEU A 38 21.11 -19.39 5.67
CA LEU A 38 19.67 -19.08 5.68
C LEU A 38 19.20 -18.63 4.29
N LEU A 39 19.99 -17.83 3.57
CA LEU A 39 19.65 -17.36 2.23
C LEU A 39 19.62 -18.51 1.21
N PHE A 40 20.50 -19.50 1.35
CA PHE A 40 20.58 -20.67 0.46
C PHE A 40 19.76 -21.88 0.94
N SER A 41 19.01 -21.77 2.04
CA SER A 41 18.09 -22.83 2.46
C SER A 41 16.83 -22.88 1.61
N LYS A 42 16.29 -24.08 1.36
CA LYS A 42 15.10 -24.31 0.55
C LYS A 42 13.78 -24.13 1.34
N THR A 43 13.78 -23.25 2.34
CA THR A 43 12.60 -22.95 3.13
C THR A 43 11.84 -21.74 2.59
N ILE A 44 10.52 -21.72 2.75
CA ILE A 44 9.65 -20.63 2.30
C ILE A 44 9.74 -19.47 3.30
N THR A 45 10.20 -18.32 2.84
CA THR A 45 10.37 -17.12 3.67
C THR A 45 9.05 -16.69 4.30
N THR A 46 9.10 -16.26 5.56
CA THR A 46 7.96 -15.77 6.34
C THR A 46 8.32 -14.47 7.06
N GLY A 47 7.38 -13.89 7.80
CA GLY A 47 7.56 -12.63 8.52
C GLY A 47 7.04 -11.42 7.74
N GLY A 48 6.36 -10.49 8.44
CA GLY A 48 5.71 -9.35 7.80
C GLY A 48 4.81 -9.79 6.63
N ASP A 49 5.00 -9.17 5.48
CA ASP A 49 4.27 -9.44 4.24
C ASP A 49 4.97 -10.49 3.34
N THR A 50 6.14 -11.01 3.73
CA THR A 50 6.99 -11.82 2.83
C THR A 50 6.37 -13.15 2.43
N GLY A 51 5.57 -13.79 3.31
CA GLY A 51 4.84 -15.01 2.97
C GLY A 51 3.83 -14.81 1.85
N SER A 52 3.07 -13.71 1.88
CA SER A 52 2.11 -13.34 0.83
C SER A 52 2.81 -12.97 -0.47
N HIS A 53 3.96 -12.30 -0.39
CA HIS A 53 4.79 -12.01 -1.57
C HIS A 53 5.41 -13.28 -2.18
N TYR A 54 5.73 -14.29 -1.36
CA TYR A 54 6.20 -15.57 -1.90
C TYR A 54 5.11 -16.27 -2.74
N TYR A 55 3.86 -16.24 -2.27
CA TYR A 55 2.72 -16.72 -3.07
C TYR A 55 2.61 -15.97 -4.41
N THR A 56 2.85 -14.66 -4.44
CA THR A 56 2.88 -13.89 -5.69
C THR A 56 3.97 -14.35 -6.65
N ALA A 57 5.18 -14.60 -6.12
CA ALA A 57 6.28 -15.10 -6.93
C ALA A 57 5.98 -16.51 -7.50
N GLU A 58 5.38 -17.36 -6.69
CA GLU A 58 4.96 -18.71 -7.08
C GLU A 58 3.87 -18.66 -8.15
N TYR A 59 2.84 -17.84 -7.95
CA TYR A 59 1.74 -17.66 -8.90
C TYR A 59 2.21 -17.10 -10.25
N LEU A 60 3.11 -16.12 -10.23
CA LEU A 60 3.72 -15.58 -11.44
C LEU A 60 4.50 -16.68 -12.19
N THR A 61 5.36 -17.42 -11.48
CA THR A 61 6.28 -18.38 -12.07
C THR A 61 5.55 -19.59 -12.62
N ASN A 62 4.58 -20.15 -11.88
CA ASN A 62 3.94 -21.42 -12.18
C ASN A 62 2.60 -21.29 -12.91
N TYR A 63 1.94 -20.13 -12.85
CA TYR A 63 0.63 -19.94 -13.48
C TYR A 63 0.64 -18.88 -14.59
N LEU A 64 1.12 -17.64 -14.32
CA LEU A 64 1.02 -16.56 -15.30
C LEU A 64 2.04 -16.66 -16.44
N LEU A 65 3.33 -16.84 -16.13
CA LEU A 65 4.39 -16.91 -17.16
C LEU A 65 4.23 -18.07 -18.14
N PRO A 66 3.81 -19.29 -17.75
CA PRO A 66 3.52 -20.36 -18.69
C PRO A 66 2.41 -20.00 -19.70
N GLN A 67 1.53 -19.04 -19.37
CA GLN A 67 0.50 -18.51 -20.27
C GLN A 67 0.96 -17.26 -21.06
N GLY A 68 2.23 -16.85 -20.95
CA GLY A 68 2.75 -15.63 -21.56
C GLY A 68 2.20 -14.34 -20.94
N LYS A 69 1.83 -14.37 -19.66
CA LYS A 69 1.25 -13.24 -18.92
C LYS A 69 2.19 -12.80 -17.81
N ILE A 70 2.29 -11.48 -17.58
CA ILE A 70 2.96 -10.89 -16.40
C ILE A 70 1.94 -10.53 -15.31
N SER A 71 0.72 -10.20 -15.71
CA SER A 71 -0.40 -9.93 -14.82
C SER A 71 -1.63 -10.71 -15.25
N GLY A 72 -2.48 -11.10 -14.31
CA GLY A 72 -3.71 -11.84 -14.56
C GLY A 72 -4.56 -11.94 -13.31
N TRP A 73 -5.74 -12.55 -13.41
CA TRP A 73 -6.63 -12.69 -12.29
C TRP A 73 -6.17 -13.77 -11.32
N CYS A 74 -6.26 -13.49 -10.03
CA CYS A 74 -5.99 -14.44 -8.95
C CYS A 74 -7.19 -14.52 -8.01
N GLN A 75 -7.76 -15.71 -7.85
CA GLN A 75 -8.89 -15.97 -6.93
C GLN A 75 -8.44 -16.13 -5.47
N GLY A 76 -7.15 -16.37 -5.22
CA GLY A 76 -6.61 -16.81 -3.93
C GLY A 76 -6.91 -15.87 -2.76
N ASN A 77 -6.94 -14.56 -2.98
CA ASN A 77 -7.13 -13.54 -1.95
C ASN A 77 -8.12 -12.46 -2.42
N LEU A 78 -8.60 -11.61 -1.48
CA LEU A 78 -9.34 -10.36 -1.73
C LEU A 78 -10.63 -10.54 -2.55
N ALA A 79 -11.25 -11.73 -2.46
CA ALA A 79 -12.38 -12.16 -3.29
C ALA A 79 -12.09 -12.12 -4.80
N GLY A 80 -10.81 -12.21 -5.18
CA GLY A 80 -10.26 -12.08 -6.51
C GLY A 80 -9.73 -10.67 -6.82
N PHE A 81 -8.59 -10.62 -7.51
CA PHE A 81 -7.94 -9.36 -7.90
C PHE A 81 -6.96 -9.58 -9.06
N PRO A 82 -6.64 -8.52 -9.85
CA PRO A 82 -5.64 -8.62 -10.91
C PRO A 82 -4.22 -8.61 -10.33
N MET A 83 -3.62 -9.78 -10.14
CA MET A 83 -2.28 -9.98 -9.61
C MET A 83 -1.24 -9.26 -10.48
N LEU A 84 -0.30 -8.53 -9.87
CA LEU A 84 0.76 -7.74 -10.50
C LEU A 84 0.30 -6.62 -11.44
N GLN A 85 -0.98 -6.35 -11.59
CA GLN A 85 -1.46 -5.14 -12.27
C GLN A 85 -1.30 -3.90 -11.38
N ASN A 86 -1.62 -4.04 -10.09
CA ASN A 86 -1.58 -2.95 -9.10
C ASN A 86 -0.35 -3.05 -8.17
N TYR A 87 0.65 -3.84 -8.56
CA TYR A 87 1.90 -4.00 -7.83
C TYR A 87 3.08 -4.17 -8.80
N PHE A 88 4.29 -3.99 -8.32
CA PHE A 88 5.51 -3.80 -9.12
C PHE A 88 6.08 -5.13 -9.62
N PRO A 89 6.14 -5.38 -10.94
CA PRO A 89 6.45 -6.72 -11.47
C PRO A 89 7.94 -7.08 -11.50
N LEU A 90 8.86 -6.10 -11.58
CA LEU A 90 10.27 -6.41 -11.87
C LEU A 90 10.95 -7.29 -10.82
N PRO A 91 10.79 -7.09 -9.50
CA PRO A 91 11.42 -7.99 -8.52
C PRO A 91 10.92 -9.44 -8.66
N PHE A 92 9.63 -9.63 -8.90
CA PHE A 92 9.04 -10.97 -9.10
C PHE A 92 9.49 -11.62 -10.42
N LEU A 93 9.64 -10.82 -11.48
CA LEU A 93 10.23 -11.30 -12.74
C LEU A 93 11.70 -11.75 -12.54
N LEU A 94 12.48 -11.02 -11.74
CA LEU A 94 13.84 -11.43 -11.40
C LEU A 94 13.83 -12.75 -10.61
N MET A 95 12.90 -12.93 -9.67
CA MET A 95 12.72 -14.18 -8.94
C MET A 95 12.39 -15.33 -9.89
N ALA A 96 11.47 -15.14 -10.82
CA ALA A 96 11.06 -16.13 -11.80
C ALA A 96 12.21 -16.49 -12.76
N ILE A 97 12.97 -15.53 -13.27
CA ILE A 97 14.14 -15.78 -14.15
C ILE A 97 15.21 -16.56 -13.40
N LEU A 98 15.55 -16.17 -12.18
CA LEU A 98 16.52 -16.89 -11.36
C LEU A 98 16.05 -18.30 -11.02
N SER A 99 14.74 -18.51 -10.89
CA SER A 99 14.18 -19.83 -10.59
C SER A 99 14.38 -20.87 -11.68
N TRP A 100 14.79 -20.48 -12.88
CA TRP A 100 15.21 -21.40 -13.94
C TRP A 100 16.55 -22.13 -13.64
N VAL A 101 17.36 -21.55 -12.75
CA VAL A 101 18.69 -22.07 -12.40
C VAL A 101 18.76 -22.57 -10.96
N ILE A 102 18.06 -21.91 -10.04
CA ILE A 102 18.05 -22.23 -8.62
C ILE A 102 16.60 -22.35 -8.10
N PRO A 103 16.33 -23.09 -7.01
CA PRO A 103 14.99 -23.22 -6.47
C PRO A 103 14.36 -21.85 -6.16
N LEU A 104 13.04 -21.71 -6.41
CA LEU A 104 12.31 -20.45 -6.24
C LEU A 104 12.45 -19.88 -4.82
N GLN A 105 12.52 -20.75 -3.79
CA GLN A 105 12.72 -20.34 -2.40
C GLN A 105 14.04 -19.57 -2.22
N ILE A 106 15.11 -20.05 -2.85
CA ILE A 106 16.43 -19.39 -2.80
C ILE A 106 16.41 -18.12 -3.66
N SER A 107 15.85 -18.21 -4.88
CA SER A 107 15.70 -17.06 -5.77
C SER A 107 14.95 -15.92 -5.08
N PHE A 108 13.83 -16.23 -4.42
CA PHE A 108 13.04 -15.27 -3.66
C PHE A 108 13.88 -14.58 -2.57
N LYS A 109 14.59 -15.37 -1.74
CA LYS A 109 15.45 -14.84 -0.68
C LYS A 109 16.52 -13.89 -1.21
N LEU A 110 17.21 -14.30 -2.28
CA LEU A 110 18.28 -13.49 -2.87
C LEU A 110 17.76 -12.17 -3.43
N VAL A 111 16.60 -12.18 -4.12
CA VAL A 111 16.02 -10.94 -4.65
C VAL A 111 15.47 -10.04 -3.54
N THR A 112 14.93 -10.58 -2.46
CA THR A 112 14.46 -9.76 -1.32
C THR A 112 15.59 -8.98 -0.66
N VAL A 113 16.81 -9.51 -0.59
CA VAL A 113 17.96 -8.80 0.01
C VAL A 113 18.75 -7.97 -1.01
N LEU A 114 18.46 -8.12 -2.30
CA LEU A 114 19.26 -7.52 -3.38
C LEU A 114 19.40 -5.99 -3.24
N GLY A 115 18.32 -5.29 -2.88
CA GLY A 115 18.35 -3.84 -2.68
C GLY A 115 19.30 -3.41 -1.55
N THR A 116 19.32 -4.16 -0.45
CA THR A 116 20.21 -3.93 0.70
C THR A 116 21.68 -4.09 0.28
N PHE A 117 22.01 -5.16 -0.45
CA PHE A 117 23.38 -5.41 -0.91
C PHE A 117 23.82 -4.49 -2.06
N LEU A 118 22.88 -4.00 -2.88
CA LEU A 118 23.19 -3.08 -3.97
C LEU A 118 23.36 -1.62 -3.52
N LEU A 119 22.79 -1.22 -2.39
CA LEU A 119 22.85 0.19 -1.97
C LEU A 119 24.27 0.73 -1.77
N PRO A 120 25.21 0.02 -1.08
CA PRO A 120 26.60 0.50 -0.97
C PRO A 120 27.31 0.64 -2.32
N PRO A 121 27.34 -0.36 -3.23
CA PRO A 121 27.99 -0.19 -4.53
C PRO A 121 27.29 0.83 -5.44
N CYS A 122 25.98 0.96 -5.39
CA CYS A 122 25.25 2.02 -6.10
C CYS A 122 25.66 3.41 -5.60
N THR A 123 25.86 3.57 -4.29
CA THR A 123 26.33 4.83 -3.69
C THR A 123 27.79 5.12 -4.05
N TYR A 124 28.64 4.09 -4.05
CA TYR A 124 30.00 4.21 -4.55
C TYR A 124 30.03 4.72 -5.99
N LEU A 125 29.25 4.06 -6.88
CA LEU A 125 29.15 4.44 -8.28
C LEU A 125 28.54 5.83 -8.46
N PHE A 126 27.54 6.20 -7.67
CA PHE A 126 26.97 7.55 -7.65
C PHE A 126 28.05 8.61 -7.49
N PHE A 127 28.89 8.50 -6.46
CA PHE A 127 29.96 9.47 -6.24
C PHE A 127 31.05 9.41 -7.33
N ARG A 128 31.34 8.23 -7.88
CA ARG A 128 32.26 8.10 -9.03
C ARG A 128 31.72 8.83 -10.27
N LEU A 129 30.42 8.70 -10.54
CA LEU A 129 29.74 9.37 -11.65
C LEU A 129 29.67 10.90 -11.44
N LEU A 130 29.60 11.37 -10.21
CA LEU A 130 29.71 12.76 -9.82
C LEU A 130 31.17 13.24 -9.85
N ARG A 131 32.13 12.42 -10.31
CA ARG A 131 33.59 12.72 -10.40
C ARG A 131 34.21 13.12 -9.06
N GLN A 132 33.70 12.56 -7.95
CA GLN A 132 34.28 12.80 -6.65
C GLN A 132 35.62 12.07 -6.50
N PRO A 133 36.66 12.74 -5.89
CA PRO A 133 37.98 12.13 -5.67
C PRO A 133 37.90 11.07 -4.54
N PHE A 134 38.90 10.15 -4.55
CA PHE A 134 39.16 9.30 -3.39
C PHE A 134 39.42 10.15 -2.12
N PRO A 135 38.87 9.83 -0.95
CA PRO A 135 38.14 8.61 -0.59
C PRO A 135 36.58 8.77 -0.60
N VAL A 136 36.02 9.85 -1.15
CA VAL A 136 34.57 10.16 -1.10
C VAL A 136 33.71 9.01 -1.57
N PRO A 137 33.96 8.30 -2.69
CA PRO A 137 33.11 7.20 -3.14
C PRO A 137 33.05 6.05 -2.13
N VAL A 138 34.17 5.67 -1.56
CA VAL A 138 34.26 4.60 -0.55
C VAL A 138 33.53 5.01 0.73
N MET A 139 33.78 6.23 1.18
CA MET A 139 33.13 6.73 2.41
C MET A 139 31.62 6.87 2.25
N GLY A 140 31.17 7.26 1.04
CA GLY A 140 29.75 7.25 0.72
C GLY A 140 29.14 5.85 0.86
N ALA A 141 29.82 4.82 0.36
CA ALA A 141 29.40 3.42 0.50
C ALA A 141 29.38 2.97 1.97
N VAL A 142 30.43 3.30 2.75
CA VAL A 142 30.48 2.97 4.20
C VAL A 142 29.34 3.62 4.97
N PHE A 143 29.05 4.88 4.68
CA PHE A 143 28.03 5.63 5.38
C PHE A 143 26.58 5.21 5.00
N THR A 144 26.42 4.28 4.05
CA THR A 144 25.11 3.66 3.83
C THR A 144 24.70 2.73 4.99
N LEU A 145 25.66 2.20 5.77
CA LEU A 145 25.39 1.24 6.83
C LEU A 145 24.51 1.81 7.96
N PRO A 146 24.76 3.02 8.51
CA PRO A 146 23.87 3.60 9.51
C PRO A 146 22.43 3.80 9.01
N PHE A 147 22.25 4.06 7.72
CA PHE A 147 20.92 4.12 7.12
C PHE A 147 20.31 2.71 6.99
N LEU A 148 21.06 1.72 6.54
CA LEU A 148 20.59 0.35 6.40
C LEU A 148 20.17 -0.27 7.75
N PHE A 149 20.95 -0.04 8.80
CA PHE A 149 20.72 -0.57 10.14
C PHE A 149 19.87 0.32 11.05
N MET A 150 19.21 1.31 10.50
CA MET A 150 18.27 2.14 11.24
C MET A 150 17.03 1.34 11.63
N GLU A 151 16.78 1.14 12.93
CA GLU A 151 15.75 0.23 13.45
C GLU A 151 14.35 0.86 13.57
N GLY A 152 14.28 2.16 13.74
CA GLY A 152 13.04 2.84 14.13
C GLY A 152 11.93 2.86 13.08
N ASN A 153 12.23 2.63 11.78
CA ASN A 153 11.35 2.98 10.67
C ASN A 153 11.10 1.80 9.72
N SER A 154 10.51 0.71 10.24
CA SER A 154 10.28 -0.54 9.50
C SER A 154 9.24 -0.45 8.37
N MET A 155 8.44 0.63 8.29
CA MET A 155 7.42 0.80 7.25
C MET A 155 7.76 1.86 6.20
N TRP A 156 8.87 2.61 6.37
CA TRP A 156 9.18 3.77 5.53
C TRP A 156 9.85 3.37 4.22
N GLY A 157 10.71 2.38 4.23
CA GLY A 157 11.41 1.83 3.08
C GLY A 157 12.91 2.08 3.08
N GLY A 158 13.66 1.32 2.29
CA GLY A 158 15.09 1.49 2.02
C GLY A 158 16.04 0.89 3.05
N ASN A 159 15.69 0.79 4.32
CA ASN A 159 16.49 0.16 5.37
C ASN A 159 16.21 -1.34 5.50
N ILE A 160 17.03 -2.06 6.29
CA ILE A 160 16.87 -3.51 6.51
C ILE A 160 15.52 -3.84 7.17
N PRO A 161 15.08 -3.18 8.28
CA PRO A 161 13.78 -3.46 8.87
C PRO A 161 12.60 -3.35 7.89
N SER A 162 12.59 -2.34 7.04
CA SER A 162 11.56 -2.21 6.01
C SER A 162 11.61 -3.34 4.98
N THR A 163 12.81 -3.75 4.58
CA THR A 163 13.02 -4.90 3.67
C THR A 163 12.46 -6.18 4.28
N LEU A 164 12.74 -6.42 5.57
CA LEU A 164 12.25 -7.59 6.31
C LEU A 164 10.74 -7.56 6.56
N ALA A 165 10.15 -6.38 6.69
CA ALA A 165 8.70 -6.22 6.77
C ALA A 165 7.97 -6.55 5.45
N GLY A 166 8.69 -6.63 4.31
CA GLY A 166 8.14 -6.96 2.98
C GLY A 166 8.29 -5.87 1.92
N THR A 167 8.93 -4.71 2.24
CA THR A 167 9.09 -3.61 1.26
C THR A 167 10.37 -3.73 0.43
N PHE A 168 10.81 -4.95 0.13
CA PHE A 168 12.03 -5.22 -0.65
C PHE A 168 11.99 -4.63 -2.07
N CYS A 169 10.83 -4.54 -2.69
CA CYS A 169 10.64 -3.87 -3.98
C CYS A 169 11.07 -2.40 -3.91
N TYR A 170 10.72 -1.71 -2.81
CA TYR A 170 11.16 -0.35 -2.55
C TYR A 170 12.69 -0.29 -2.36
N SER A 171 13.26 -1.20 -1.56
CA SER A 171 14.71 -1.20 -1.28
C SER A 171 15.54 -1.40 -2.55
N LEU A 172 15.09 -2.27 -3.46
CA LEU A 172 15.72 -2.44 -4.77
C LEU A 172 15.58 -1.17 -5.63
N GLY A 173 14.37 -0.63 -5.74
CA GLY A 173 14.12 0.62 -6.46
C GLY A 173 14.92 1.80 -5.90
N PHE A 174 15.10 1.86 -4.57
CA PHE A 174 15.89 2.88 -3.88
C PHE A 174 17.37 2.82 -4.28
N ALA A 175 18.00 1.65 -4.22
CA ALA A 175 19.39 1.45 -4.62
C ALA A 175 19.60 1.83 -6.10
N LEU A 176 18.70 1.39 -6.99
CA LEU A 176 18.74 1.75 -8.41
C LEU A 176 18.54 3.25 -8.64
N THR A 177 17.70 3.93 -7.82
CA THR A 177 17.51 5.38 -7.89
C THR A 177 18.79 6.12 -7.56
N VAL A 178 19.52 5.72 -6.53
CA VAL A 178 20.82 6.33 -6.19
C VAL A 178 21.80 6.21 -7.37
N LEU A 179 21.89 5.04 -7.99
CA LEU A 179 22.72 4.84 -9.19
C LEU A 179 22.23 5.72 -10.35
N TRP A 180 20.92 5.76 -10.58
CA TRP A 180 20.33 6.54 -11.66
C TRP A 180 20.60 8.03 -11.54
N LEU A 181 20.55 8.60 -10.33
CA LEU A 181 20.87 10.00 -10.08
C LEU A 181 22.33 10.33 -10.48
N GLY A 182 23.26 9.41 -10.24
CA GLY A 182 24.64 9.54 -10.70
C GLY A 182 24.76 9.48 -12.23
N LEU A 183 24.07 8.52 -12.87
CA LEU A 183 24.06 8.39 -14.33
C LEU A 183 23.41 9.61 -14.99
N LEU A 184 22.31 10.11 -14.43
CA LEU A 184 21.64 11.32 -14.92
C LEU A 184 22.56 12.54 -14.85
N TYR A 185 23.25 12.73 -13.70
CA TYR A 185 24.21 13.82 -13.54
C TYR A 185 25.28 13.75 -14.64
N ARG A 186 25.82 12.55 -14.89
CA ARG A 186 26.82 12.34 -15.95
C ARG A 186 26.22 12.53 -17.34
N ALA A 187 25.02 12.01 -17.61
CA ALA A 187 24.36 12.13 -18.91
C ALA A 187 24.10 13.59 -19.30
N ILE A 188 23.67 14.41 -18.35
CA ILE A 188 23.48 15.86 -18.56
C ILE A 188 24.83 16.58 -18.72
N SER A 189 25.85 16.24 -17.92
CA SER A 189 27.16 16.89 -17.97
C SER A 189 27.93 16.57 -19.24
N GLU A 190 27.87 15.33 -19.73
CA GLU A 190 28.60 14.83 -20.89
C GLU A 190 27.76 14.78 -22.17
N GLN A 191 26.48 15.07 -22.06
CA GLN A 191 25.47 15.00 -23.14
C GLN A 191 25.43 13.63 -23.85
N LYS A 192 25.68 12.54 -23.08
CA LYS A 192 25.74 11.15 -23.55
C LYS A 192 25.11 10.20 -22.52
N GLY A 193 24.66 9.04 -22.97
CA GLY A 193 24.17 7.98 -22.07
C GLY A 193 22.72 8.13 -21.62
N TRP A 194 21.94 8.99 -22.25
CA TRP A 194 20.50 9.18 -21.94
C TRP A 194 19.69 7.87 -22.08
N MET A 195 20.08 7.00 -23.02
CA MET A 195 19.41 5.70 -23.25
C MET A 195 19.50 4.79 -22.01
N GLY A 196 20.70 4.67 -21.42
CA GLY A 196 20.90 3.92 -20.18
C GLY A 196 20.11 4.50 -19.01
N CYS A 197 20.02 5.86 -18.96
CA CYS A 197 19.16 6.52 -17.97
C CYS A 197 17.68 6.18 -18.18
N SER A 198 17.20 6.11 -19.44
CA SER A 198 15.80 5.77 -19.73
C SER A 198 15.47 4.33 -19.30
N ILE A 199 16.33 3.37 -19.62
CA ILE A 199 16.15 1.96 -19.25
C ILE A 199 16.16 1.80 -17.73
N LEU A 200 17.14 2.41 -17.05
CA LEU A 200 17.22 2.29 -15.59
C LEU A 200 16.06 2.98 -14.88
N LEU A 201 15.56 4.12 -15.43
CA LEU A 201 14.36 4.76 -14.88
C LEU A 201 13.12 3.89 -15.03
N ALA A 202 12.97 3.19 -16.15
CA ALA A 202 11.89 2.22 -16.34
C ALA A 202 12.01 1.06 -15.34
N MET A 203 13.21 0.53 -15.13
CA MET A 203 13.45 -0.51 -14.11
C MET A 203 13.07 -0.01 -12.70
N ILE A 204 13.41 1.22 -12.34
CA ILE A 204 13.04 1.84 -11.06
C ILE A 204 11.52 1.88 -10.91
N GLY A 205 10.79 2.31 -11.94
CA GLY A 205 9.33 2.36 -11.92
C GLY A 205 8.70 0.98 -11.77
N LEU A 206 9.24 -0.03 -12.45
CA LEU A 206 8.80 -1.42 -12.33
C LEU A 206 9.23 -2.08 -11.00
N CYS A 207 10.16 -1.47 -10.24
CA CYS A 207 10.48 -1.87 -8.87
C CYS A 207 9.55 -1.21 -7.85
N HIS A 208 9.35 0.13 -7.93
CA HIS A 208 8.49 0.81 -6.97
C HIS A 208 8.11 2.24 -7.40
N GLY A 209 6.83 2.60 -7.27
CA GLY A 209 6.31 3.91 -7.69
C GLY A 209 6.85 5.10 -6.88
N TYR A 210 7.10 4.95 -5.58
CA TYR A 210 7.65 6.04 -4.74
C TYR A 210 9.08 6.42 -5.16
N THR A 211 9.89 5.42 -5.50
CA THR A 211 11.26 5.63 -5.97
C THR A 211 11.27 6.28 -7.35
N LEU A 212 10.32 5.91 -8.23
CA LEU A 212 10.11 6.56 -9.51
C LEU A 212 9.71 8.04 -9.33
N LEU A 213 8.71 8.33 -8.49
CA LEU A 213 8.28 9.71 -8.22
C LEU A 213 9.42 10.56 -7.68
N PHE A 214 10.21 10.03 -6.75
CA PHE A 214 11.38 10.72 -6.23
C PHE A 214 12.43 10.98 -7.33
N ALA A 215 12.75 9.98 -8.16
CA ALA A 215 13.69 10.12 -9.27
C ALA A 215 13.24 11.21 -10.24
N VAL A 216 11.98 11.18 -10.67
CA VAL A 216 11.40 12.18 -11.58
C VAL A 216 11.47 13.58 -10.96
N PHE A 217 11.05 13.74 -9.69
CA PHE A 217 11.05 15.03 -9.02
C PHE A 217 12.46 15.58 -8.83
N THR A 218 13.41 14.75 -8.42
CA THR A 218 14.82 15.15 -8.21
C THR A 218 15.51 15.51 -9.52
N SER A 219 15.09 14.95 -10.67
CA SER A 219 15.64 15.30 -11.99
C SER A 219 15.44 16.77 -12.37
N THR A 220 14.46 17.45 -11.75
CA THR A 220 14.20 18.89 -11.97
C THR A 220 15.37 19.78 -11.55
N PHE A 221 16.33 19.28 -10.73
CA PHE A 221 17.57 19.98 -10.41
C PHE A 221 18.26 20.58 -11.65
N PHE A 222 18.25 19.86 -12.76
CA PHE A 222 18.92 20.26 -14.00
C PHE A 222 18.18 21.33 -14.81
N ILE A 223 16.95 21.66 -14.46
CA ILE A 223 16.18 22.79 -15.03
C ILE A 223 16.70 24.12 -14.49
N PHE A 224 17.26 24.13 -13.27
CA PHE A 224 17.77 25.35 -12.63
C PHE A 224 19.18 25.76 -13.10
N THR A 225 19.73 25.08 -14.10
CA THR A 225 21.04 25.47 -14.68
C THR A 225 20.88 26.63 -15.65
N ARG A 226 21.69 27.72 -15.49
CA ARG A 226 21.63 28.90 -16.36
C ARG A 226 22.16 28.66 -17.79
N LYS A 227 23.07 27.70 -17.97
CA LYS A 227 23.64 27.36 -19.29
C LYS A 227 23.02 26.04 -19.79
N GLY A 228 22.55 26.06 -21.04
CA GLY A 228 22.05 24.84 -21.68
C GLY A 228 20.68 24.33 -21.22
N ILE A 229 19.82 25.18 -20.62
CA ILE A 229 18.47 24.81 -20.14
C ILE A 229 17.68 24.04 -21.21
N GLY A 230 17.62 24.54 -22.46
CA GLY A 230 16.86 23.90 -23.53
C GLY A 230 17.35 22.46 -23.81
N HIS A 231 18.68 22.27 -23.82
CA HIS A 231 19.24 20.93 -24.01
C HIS A 231 18.96 19.99 -22.83
N ASN A 232 19.12 20.48 -21.59
CA ASN A 232 18.85 19.67 -20.40
C ASN A 232 17.38 19.24 -20.34
N VAL A 233 16.45 20.18 -20.55
CA VAL A 233 15.01 19.91 -20.58
C VAL A 233 14.68 18.88 -21.66
N ARG A 234 15.24 19.02 -22.85
CA ARG A 234 15.06 18.05 -23.93
C ARG A 234 15.57 16.66 -23.52
N THR A 235 16.77 16.55 -22.96
CA THR A 235 17.35 15.28 -22.53
C THR A 235 16.49 14.66 -21.44
N LEU A 236 15.98 15.44 -20.48
CA LEU A 236 15.06 15.00 -19.47
C LEU A 236 13.75 14.47 -20.09
N ILE A 237 13.13 15.23 -21.00
CA ILE A 237 11.92 14.78 -21.70
C ILE A 237 12.17 13.44 -22.41
N GLN A 238 13.27 13.32 -23.15
CA GLN A 238 13.65 12.08 -23.82
C GLN A 238 13.75 10.91 -22.85
N ILE A 239 14.48 11.09 -21.74
CA ILE A 239 14.67 10.04 -20.72
C ILE A 239 13.31 9.60 -20.15
N HIS A 240 12.48 10.56 -19.73
CA HIS A 240 11.21 10.25 -19.08
C HIS A 240 10.18 9.65 -20.06
N LEU A 241 10.13 10.17 -21.31
CA LEU A 241 9.19 9.66 -22.32
C LEU A 241 9.52 8.22 -22.73
N ILE A 242 10.81 7.94 -22.97
CA ILE A 242 11.22 6.56 -23.31
C ILE A 242 11.04 5.62 -22.11
N ALA A 243 11.36 6.06 -20.89
CA ALA A 243 11.10 5.27 -19.70
C ALA A 243 9.61 4.98 -19.52
N PHE A 244 8.74 5.99 -19.74
CA PHE A 244 7.29 5.79 -19.73
C PHE A 244 6.86 4.74 -20.75
N PHE A 245 7.32 4.83 -21.99
CA PHE A 245 6.97 3.85 -23.02
C PHE A 245 7.49 2.45 -22.71
N LEU A 246 8.69 2.31 -22.15
CA LEU A 246 9.21 1.01 -21.71
C LEU A 246 8.38 0.35 -20.61
N MET A 247 7.70 1.15 -19.76
CA MET A 247 6.82 0.68 -18.70
C MET A 247 5.35 0.60 -19.12
N ALA A 248 4.99 1.08 -20.31
CA ALA A 248 3.60 1.33 -20.70
C ALA A 248 2.75 0.06 -20.65
N PHE A 249 3.32 -1.13 -20.92
CA PHE A 249 2.63 -2.41 -20.84
C PHE A 249 1.99 -2.68 -19.46
N TRP A 250 2.55 -2.09 -18.39
CA TRP A 250 2.10 -2.20 -17.03
C TRP A 250 1.51 -0.89 -16.50
N LEU A 251 2.18 0.25 -16.78
CA LEU A 251 1.81 1.54 -16.23
C LEU A 251 0.50 2.10 -16.83
N LEU A 252 0.23 1.87 -18.11
CA LEU A 252 -1.00 2.35 -18.75
C LEU A 252 -2.25 1.64 -18.22
N PRO A 253 -2.31 0.29 -18.12
CA PRO A 253 -3.40 -0.40 -17.43
C PRO A 253 -3.54 0.04 -15.97
N LEU A 254 -2.45 0.18 -15.21
CA LEU A 254 -2.47 0.66 -13.83
C LEU A 254 -3.18 2.03 -13.71
N ILE A 255 -2.83 3.00 -14.56
CA ILE A 255 -3.43 4.34 -14.54
C ILE A 255 -4.90 4.29 -14.91
N VAL A 256 -5.25 3.58 -15.98
CA VAL A 256 -6.64 3.52 -16.49
C VAL A 256 -7.57 2.80 -15.51
N PHE A 257 -7.10 1.75 -14.84
CA PHE A 257 -7.90 0.98 -13.89
C PHE A 257 -7.79 1.45 -12.43
N LEU A 258 -7.05 2.52 -12.16
CA LEU A 258 -6.96 3.12 -10.82
C LEU A 258 -8.34 3.38 -10.16
N PRO A 259 -9.40 3.80 -10.90
CA PRO A 259 -10.75 3.94 -10.34
C PRO A 259 -11.37 2.62 -9.82
N TYR A 260 -10.84 1.47 -10.20
CA TYR A 260 -11.31 0.14 -9.77
C TYR A 260 -10.42 -0.49 -8.70
N THR A 261 -9.73 0.33 -7.93
CA THR A 261 -8.87 -0.06 -6.81
C THR A 261 -9.39 0.52 -5.49
N THR A 262 -8.99 -0.06 -4.38
CA THR A 262 -9.21 0.55 -3.06
C THR A 262 -8.15 1.62 -2.82
N ARG A 263 -8.60 2.84 -2.48
CA ARG A 263 -7.67 3.92 -2.11
C ARG A 263 -6.99 3.57 -0.79
N PHE A 264 -5.68 3.71 -0.75
CA PHE A 264 -4.87 3.52 0.44
C PHE A 264 -3.92 4.70 0.57
N SER A 265 -4.36 5.74 1.29
CA SER A 265 -3.56 6.92 1.60
C SER A 265 -3.51 7.09 3.12
N ILE A 266 -2.33 7.31 3.65
CA ILE A 266 -2.12 7.56 5.06
C ILE A 266 -1.42 8.90 5.18
N LEU A 267 -1.95 9.76 6.05
CA LEU A 267 -1.32 11.00 6.45
C LEU A 267 -0.59 10.77 7.78
N TRP A 268 0.73 10.91 7.77
CA TRP A 268 1.54 10.82 8.98
C TRP A 268 1.76 12.21 9.56
N ILE A 269 1.22 12.45 10.75
CA ILE A 269 1.30 13.75 11.42
C ILE A 269 2.31 13.65 12.56
N PHE A 270 3.30 14.55 12.55
CA PHE A 270 4.18 14.75 13.68
C PHE A 270 3.63 15.89 14.54
N PHE A 271 3.47 15.66 15.84
CA PHE A 271 2.81 16.60 16.74
C PHE A 271 3.76 17.65 17.31
N ASP A 272 5.04 17.32 17.43
CA ASP A 272 6.05 18.23 18.01
C ASP A 272 7.45 17.99 17.44
N LEU A 273 8.36 18.94 17.70
CA LEU A 273 9.75 18.89 17.24
C LEU A 273 10.55 17.73 17.86
N GLN A 274 10.20 17.30 19.08
CA GLN A 274 10.86 16.22 19.75
C GLN A 274 10.51 14.87 19.11
N GLN A 275 9.25 14.68 18.71
CA GLN A 275 8.81 13.52 17.95
C GLN A 275 9.50 13.49 16.58
N ILE A 276 9.56 14.63 15.87
CA ILE A 276 10.30 14.74 14.59
C ILE A 276 11.75 14.31 14.79
N GLY A 277 12.43 14.82 15.82
CA GLY A 277 13.81 14.48 16.10
C GLY A 277 14.04 12.99 16.37
N ARG A 278 13.13 12.34 17.10
CA ARG A 278 13.27 10.92 17.46
C ARG A 278 12.89 9.98 16.32
N GLU A 279 11.82 10.28 15.58
CA GLU A 279 11.29 9.37 14.57
C GLU A 279 12.01 9.53 13.22
N ILE A 280 12.30 10.78 12.80
CA ILE A 280 12.97 11.01 11.51
C ILE A 280 14.47 10.77 11.61
N PHE A 281 15.09 11.12 12.74
CA PHE A 281 16.53 11.04 12.91
C PHE A 281 16.92 10.13 14.10
N PRO A 282 16.88 8.79 13.92
CA PRO A 282 17.35 7.86 14.95
C PRO A 282 18.81 8.09 15.31
N VAL A 283 19.16 7.79 16.58
CA VAL A 283 20.48 8.05 17.17
C VAL A 283 21.65 7.50 16.34
N ILE A 284 21.45 6.36 15.68
CA ILE A 284 22.44 5.73 14.79
C ILE A 284 22.94 6.67 13.69
N MET A 285 22.13 7.65 13.27
CA MET A 285 22.44 8.61 12.19
C MET A 285 23.12 9.89 12.70
N TYR A 286 23.08 10.18 14.00
CA TYR A 286 23.52 11.48 14.54
C TYR A 286 24.95 11.89 14.16
N PRO A 287 25.98 11.01 14.24
CA PRO A 287 27.34 11.40 13.86
C PRO A 287 27.45 11.86 12.41
N PHE A 288 26.72 11.20 11.52
CA PHE A 288 26.77 11.41 10.07
C PHE A 288 25.99 12.67 9.66
N ILE A 289 24.83 12.91 10.26
CA ILE A 289 24.02 14.13 10.07
C ILE A 289 24.75 15.33 10.68
N GLY A 290 25.36 15.14 11.84
CA GLY A 290 26.20 16.19 12.48
C GLY A 290 27.34 16.64 11.56
N LEU A 291 28.01 15.71 10.88
CA LEU A 291 29.01 16.02 9.87
C LEU A 291 28.40 16.83 8.70
N ALA A 292 27.24 16.42 8.17
CA ALA A 292 26.60 17.15 7.08
C ALA A 292 26.23 18.60 7.48
N ILE A 293 25.66 18.78 8.68
CA ILE A 293 25.32 20.11 9.22
C ILE A 293 26.58 20.96 9.46
N SER A 294 27.65 20.37 10.03
CA SER A 294 28.91 21.10 10.28
C SER A 294 29.51 21.65 8.98
N GLY A 295 29.36 20.89 7.87
CA GLY A 295 29.77 21.38 6.54
C GLY A 295 28.99 22.60 6.06
N VAL A 296 27.69 22.66 6.32
CA VAL A 296 26.85 23.83 6.02
C VAL A 296 27.28 25.02 6.87
N VAL A 297 27.42 24.82 8.18
CA VAL A 297 27.85 25.89 9.12
C VAL A 297 29.21 26.43 8.71
N TRP A 298 30.16 25.55 8.42
CA TRP A 298 31.50 25.95 7.95
C TRP A 298 31.45 26.77 6.65
N ALA A 299 30.63 26.34 5.67
CA ALA A 299 30.47 27.08 4.41
C ALA A 299 29.86 28.49 4.63
N LEU A 300 28.93 28.61 5.57
CA LEU A 300 28.31 29.90 5.94
C LEU A 300 29.31 30.81 6.64
N ILE A 301 30.09 30.32 7.62
CA ILE A 301 31.09 31.08 8.34
C ILE A 301 32.18 31.61 7.40
N LYS A 302 32.64 30.77 6.49
CA LYS A 302 33.69 31.15 5.51
C LYS A 302 33.16 32.04 4.39
N LYS A 303 31.87 32.41 4.39
CA LYS A 303 31.19 33.18 3.33
C LYS A 303 31.54 32.67 1.93
N ILE A 304 31.62 31.34 1.79
CA ILE A 304 31.92 30.71 0.50
C ILE A 304 30.73 31.01 -0.42
N ARG A 305 30.92 31.97 -1.31
CA ARG A 305 29.91 32.30 -2.32
C ARG A 305 29.75 31.12 -3.25
N PRO A 306 28.51 30.62 -3.43
CA PRO A 306 28.27 29.60 -4.45
C PRO A 306 28.71 30.20 -5.80
N PRO A 307 29.49 29.47 -6.63
CA PRO A 307 29.85 29.96 -7.94
C PRO A 307 28.58 30.12 -8.81
N HIS A 308 28.71 30.94 -9.86
CA HIS A 308 27.63 31.37 -10.75
C HIS A 308 26.77 30.25 -11.40
N SER A 309 27.12 28.97 -11.22
CA SER A 309 26.28 27.82 -11.61
C SER A 309 26.18 26.81 -10.45
N ILE A 310 25.25 27.03 -9.55
CA ILE A 310 24.98 26.20 -8.38
C ILE A 310 24.60 24.76 -8.80
N ALA A 311 23.92 24.63 -9.92
CA ALA A 311 23.31 23.39 -10.34
C ALA A 311 24.26 22.26 -10.73
N MET A 312 25.48 22.52 -11.07
CA MET A 312 26.47 21.51 -11.46
C MET A 312 27.43 21.11 -10.33
N LYS A 313 27.13 21.50 -9.09
CA LYS A 313 27.93 21.07 -7.94
C LYS A 313 27.35 19.83 -7.30
N PRO A 314 28.14 18.78 -7.12
CA PRO A 314 27.70 17.57 -6.44
C PRO A 314 27.07 17.81 -5.06
N TRP A 315 27.64 18.73 -4.29
CA TRP A 315 27.14 19.10 -2.96
C TRP A 315 25.71 19.71 -3.02
N ALA A 316 25.47 20.65 -3.94
CA ALA A 316 24.16 21.24 -4.14
C ALA A 316 23.14 20.19 -4.60
N TYR A 317 23.55 19.21 -5.41
CA TYR A 317 22.71 18.13 -5.87
C TYR A 317 22.26 17.19 -4.72
N LEU A 318 23.17 16.86 -3.80
CA LEU A 318 22.83 16.07 -2.60
C LEU A 318 21.80 16.78 -1.72
N TRP A 319 22.00 18.06 -1.42
CA TRP A 319 21.07 18.84 -0.62
C TRP A 319 19.72 19.05 -1.31
N PHE A 320 19.72 19.24 -2.63
CA PHE A 320 18.49 19.31 -3.41
C PHE A 320 17.74 17.96 -3.35
N SER A 321 18.46 16.84 -3.44
CA SER A 321 17.87 15.50 -3.31
C SER A 321 17.25 15.30 -1.92
N ALA A 322 17.93 15.72 -0.86
CA ALA A 322 17.38 15.70 0.50
C ALA A 322 16.11 16.56 0.62
N PHE A 323 16.15 17.78 0.06
CA PHE A 323 14.99 18.68 -0.01
C PHE A 323 13.82 18.07 -0.78
N CYS A 324 14.07 17.37 -1.90
CA CYS A 324 13.02 16.66 -2.65
C CYS A 324 12.30 15.62 -1.79
N GLY A 325 13.00 14.91 -0.90
CA GLY A 325 12.40 13.98 0.05
C GLY A 325 11.42 14.69 0.98
N VAL A 326 11.78 15.84 1.53
CA VAL A 326 10.88 16.67 2.37
C VAL A 326 9.71 17.21 1.56
N ALA A 327 9.98 17.77 0.37
CA ALA A 327 8.93 18.35 -0.47
C ALA A 327 7.89 17.31 -0.87
N LEU A 328 8.33 16.10 -1.24
CA LEU A 328 7.44 14.99 -1.58
C LEU A 328 6.70 14.43 -0.35
N TYR A 329 7.28 14.45 0.84
CA TYR A 329 6.55 14.16 2.08
C TYR A 329 5.38 15.13 2.25
N TRP A 330 5.59 16.44 2.08
CA TRP A 330 4.53 17.46 2.18
C TRP A 330 3.47 17.38 1.08
N ILE A 331 3.84 16.88 -0.11
CA ILE A 331 2.94 16.80 -1.27
C ILE A 331 2.28 15.40 -1.35
N GLY A 332 2.93 14.36 -0.85
CA GLY A 332 2.55 12.96 -1.05
C GLY A 332 1.10 12.66 -0.68
N TYR A 333 0.66 13.10 0.49
CA TYR A 333 -0.72 12.91 0.92
C TYR A 333 -1.75 13.58 -0.02
N LYS A 334 -1.40 14.72 -0.65
CA LYS A 334 -2.29 15.45 -1.57
C LYS A 334 -2.52 14.68 -2.88
N ILE A 335 -1.57 13.86 -3.28
CA ILE A 335 -1.70 13.01 -4.46
C ILE A 335 -2.18 11.59 -4.12
N GLY A 336 -2.56 11.35 -2.85
CA GLY A 336 -3.16 10.07 -2.42
C GLY A 336 -2.17 8.94 -2.21
N VAL A 337 -0.92 9.24 -1.88
CA VAL A 337 0.12 8.27 -1.54
C VAL A 337 0.57 8.41 -0.08
N VAL A 338 1.19 7.37 0.46
CA VAL A 338 1.71 7.37 1.84
C VAL A 338 2.94 8.26 1.91
N ASP A 339 2.81 9.38 2.59
CA ASP A 339 3.77 10.49 2.62
C ASP A 339 5.13 10.13 3.25
N ILE A 340 5.15 9.40 4.37
CA ILE A 340 6.38 9.00 5.07
C ILE A 340 7.37 8.23 4.21
N ARG A 341 6.91 7.61 3.13
CA ARG A 341 7.77 6.83 2.22
C ARG A 341 8.76 7.67 1.43
N PHE A 342 8.72 8.99 1.52
CA PHE A 342 9.72 9.88 0.93
C PHE A 342 10.81 10.32 1.93
N LEU A 343 10.59 10.17 3.24
CA LEU A 343 11.56 10.53 4.26
C LEU A 343 12.88 9.73 4.22
N PRO A 344 12.91 8.44 3.82
CA PRO A 344 14.17 7.71 3.66
C PRO A 344 15.17 8.40 2.71
N PHE A 345 14.69 9.12 1.71
CA PHE A 345 15.57 9.89 0.81
C PHE A 345 16.21 11.08 1.54
N LEU A 346 15.47 11.81 2.39
CA LEU A 346 16.04 12.84 3.25
C LEU A 346 17.13 12.26 4.13
N GLN A 347 16.82 11.17 4.85
CA GLN A 347 17.73 10.50 5.78
C GLN A 347 19.01 10.05 5.06
N PHE A 348 18.87 9.36 3.94
CA PHE A 348 19.98 8.85 3.16
C PHE A 348 20.88 9.97 2.64
N PHE A 349 20.32 11.01 1.99
CA PHE A 349 21.12 12.08 1.39
C PHE A 349 21.82 12.95 2.44
N LEU A 350 21.26 13.11 3.63
CA LEU A 350 21.96 13.75 4.75
C LEU A 350 23.15 12.93 5.23
N VAL A 351 22.98 11.62 5.39
CA VAL A 351 24.07 10.73 5.82
C VAL A 351 25.21 10.72 4.81
N VAL A 352 24.91 10.57 3.53
CA VAL A 352 25.98 10.54 2.51
C VAL A 352 26.59 11.93 2.22
N ALA A 353 25.89 13.03 2.50
CA ALA A 353 26.47 14.37 2.50
C ALA A 353 27.53 14.50 3.59
N GLY A 354 27.33 13.87 4.75
CA GLY A 354 28.35 13.78 5.80
C GLY A 354 29.66 13.14 5.33
N ALA A 355 29.59 12.17 4.41
CA ALA A 355 30.79 11.55 3.84
C ALA A 355 31.66 12.56 3.04
N MET A 356 31.01 13.46 2.27
CA MET A 356 31.74 14.50 1.56
C MET A 356 32.44 15.48 2.52
N VAL A 357 31.78 15.86 3.61
CA VAL A 357 32.36 16.77 4.62
C VAL A 357 33.50 16.07 5.34
N PHE A 358 33.31 14.81 5.78
CA PHE A 358 34.37 14.04 6.43
C PHE A 358 35.62 13.95 5.58
N CYS A 359 35.49 13.68 4.28
CA CYS A 359 36.63 13.60 3.36
C CYS A 359 37.28 14.94 3.08
N SER A 360 36.66 16.06 3.41
CA SER A 360 37.25 17.40 3.26
C SER A 360 38.22 17.80 4.39
N ILE A 361 38.25 17.02 5.49
CA ILE A 361 39.10 17.27 6.68
C ILE A 361 40.59 17.25 6.31
N SER A 362 41.00 16.37 5.39
CA SER A 362 42.39 16.28 4.96
C SER A 362 42.53 16.13 3.44
N SER A 363 43.44 16.92 2.87
CA SER A 363 43.89 16.81 1.48
C SER A 363 45.09 15.85 1.30
N HIS A 364 45.76 15.45 2.40
CA HIS A 364 46.90 14.54 2.34
C HIS A 364 46.50 13.11 2.13
N LYS A 365 46.92 12.47 1.04
CA LYS A 365 46.46 11.10 0.66
C LYS A 365 46.68 10.05 1.71
N LYS A 366 47.86 10.03 2.37
CA LYS A 366 48.13 9.02 3.45
C LYS A 366 47.20 9.22 4.64
N VAL A 367 46.94 10.46 5.05
CA VAL A 367 46.02 10.80 6.13
C VAL A 367 44.61 10.45 5.72
N SER A 368 44.18 10.73 4.49
CA SER A 368 42.87 10.36 3.97
C SER A 368 42.61 8.84 3.96
N VAL A 369 43.62 8.02 3.63
CA VAL A 369 43.52 6.55 3.72
C VAL A 369 43.36 6.11 5.18
N LEU A 370 44.20 6.63 6.08
CA LEU A 370 44.08 6.29 7.52
C LEU A 370 42.74 6.69 8.10
N LEU A 371 42.27 7.91 7.79
CA LEU A 371 40.93 8.36 8.22
C LEU A 371 39.81 7.49 7.63
N ALA A 372 39.96 7.08 6.36
CA ALA A 372 38.92 6.19 5.76
C ALA A 372 38.88 4.80 6.41
N LEU A 373 40.04 4.21 6.72
CA LEU A 373 40.11 2.92 7.44
C LEU A 373 39.55 3.06 8.87
N MET A 374 39.92 4.13 9.56
CA MET A 374 39.39 4.41 10.89
C MET A 374 37.89 4.60 10.86
N ALA A 375 37.36 5.39 9.92
CA ALA A 375 35.92 5.60 9.78
C ALA A 375 35.17 4.32 9.40
N LEU A 376 35.75 3.46 8.55
CA LEU A 376 35.18 2.14 8.23
C LEU A 376 35.02 1.29 9.50
N THR A 377 36.11 1.17 10.28
CA THR A 377 36.10 0.39 11.53
C THR A 377 35.13 0.99 12.55
N LEU A 378 35.19 2.30 12.75
CA LEU A 378 34.30 2.99 13.70
C LEU A 378 32.81 2.88 13.28
N THR A 379 32.53 2.92 11.96
CA THR A 379 31.16 2.74 11.48
C THR A 379 30.65 1.32 11.73
N PHE A 380 31.48 0.30 11.52
CA PHE A 380 31.12 -1.08 11.82
C PHE A 380 30.82 -1.27 13.31
N LEU A 381 31.72 -0.79 14.17
CA LEU A 381 31.54 -0.87 15.63
C LEU A 381 30.29 -0.09 16.08
N TRP A 382 30.07 1.11 15.54
CA TRP A 382 28.93 1.95 15.86
C TRP A 382 27.60 1.30 15.47
N VAL A 383 27.53 0.66 14.29
CA VAL A 383 26.35 -0.05 13.81
C VAL A 383 26.12 -1.31 14.64
N ASP A 384 27.16 -2.11 14.89
CA ASP A 384 27.04 -3.36 15.66
C ASP A 384 26.61 -3.10 17.11
N GLU A 385 27.12 -2.04 17.74
CA GLU A 385 26.71 -1.63 19.09
C GLU A 385 25.26 -1.15 19.18
N ARG A 386 24.73 -0.60 18.08
CA ARG A 386 23.37 -0.01 18.04
C ARG A 386 22.31 -0.94 17.48
N GLU A 387 22.71 -2.04 16.87
CA GLU A 387 21.79 -3.07 16.41
C GLU A 387 21.20 -3.83 17.61
N THR A 388 19.88 -3.96 17.70
CA THR A 388 19.22 -4.63 18.83
C THR A 388 18.35 -5.82 18.42
N PHE A 389 17.72 -5.80 17.25
CA PHE A 389 16.78 -6.85 16.83
C PHE A 389 16.87 -7.26 15.34
N ILE A 390 17.63 -6.55 14.51
CA ILE A 390 17.72 -6.83 13.07
C ILE A 390 18.22 -8.24 12.80
N ARG A 391 19.28 -8.69 13.50
CA ARG A 391 19.84 -10.05 13.37
C ARG A 391 18.79 -11.11 13.66
N ASN A 392 18.04 -10.95 14.74
CA ASN A 392 16.98 -11.87 15.13
C ASN A 392 15.83 -11.85 14.13
N TRP A 393 15.50 -10.69 13.56
CA TRP A 393 14.46 -10.57 12.56
C TRP A 393 14.87 -11.20 11.23
N ILE A 394 16.13 -11.03 10.80
CA ILE A 394 16.71 -11.72 9.63
C ILE A 394 16.58 -13.24 9.79
N ARG A 395 17.09 -13.79 10.91
CA ARG A 395 16.96 -15.21 11.22
C ARG A 395 15.51 -15.66 11.21
N SER A 396 14.68 -14.90 11.88
CA SER A 396 13.24 -15.14 11.95
C SER A 396 12.60 -15.26 10.56
N ASN A 397 12.89 -14.37 9.61
CA ASN A 397 12.27 -14.41 8.30
C ASN A 397 12.84 -15.53 7.41
N TYR A 398 14.18 -15.65 7.34
CA TYR A 398 14.85 -16.52 6.36
C TYR A 398 15.00 -17.96 6.80
N MET A 399 14.79 -18.28 8.10
CA MET A 399 14.64 -19.68 8.53
C MET A 399 13.38 -20.33 7.93
N GLY A 400 12.35 -19.54 7.59
CA GLY A 400 11.16 -19.97 6.86
C GLY A 400 10.04 -20.51 7.74
N PHE A 401 8.88 -20.77 7.10
CA PHE A 401 7.69 -21.34 7.74
C PHE A 401 7.97 -22.68 8.40
N GLU A 402 8.75 -23.54 7.75
CA GLU A 402 9.04 -24.91 8.12
C GLU A 402 9.77 -25.02 9.48
N ASN A 403 10.46 -23.95 9.89
CA ASN A 403 11.19 -23.89 11.16
C ASN A 403 10.46 -23.06 12.24
N ARG A 404 9.18 -22.77 12.04
CA ARG A 404 8.38 -22.03 13.03
C ARG A 404 7.75 -22.96 14.06
N ARG A 405 7.58 -22.44 15.29
CA ARG A 405 7.00 -23.16 16.41
C ARG A 405 5.63 -23.77 16.11
N LEU A 406 4.80 -23.06 15.35
CA LEU A 406 3.45 -23.51 14.97
C LEU A 406 3.38 -24.04 13.54
N TRP A 407 4.52 -24.45 12.94
CA TRP A 407 4.52 -25.03 11.60
C TRP A 407 3.62 -26.26 11.47
N GLU A 408 3.81 -27.25 12.37
CA GLU A 408 3.02 -28.49 12.31
C GLU A 408 1.50 -28.24 12.47
N PRO A 409 1.04 -27.45 13.46
CA PRO A 409 -0.37 -27.06 13.50
C PRO A 409 -0.83 -26.29 12.25
N PHE A 410 -0.03 -25.37 11.76
CA PHE A 410 -0.37 -24.55 10.57
C PHE A 410 -0.49 -25.41 9.31
N ILE A 411 0.47 -26.28 9.03
CA ILE A 411 0.42 -27.12 7.83
C ILE A 411 -0.67 -28.21 7.95
N SER A 412 -0.97 -28.70 9.15
CA SER A 412 -2.06 -29.65 9.38
C SER A 412 -3.42 -29.02 9.07
N VAL A 413 -3.64 -27.76 9.47
CA VAL A 413 -4.84 -26.98 9.09
C VAL A 413 -4.92 -26.85 7.56
N ASN A 414 -3.82 -26.47 6.90
CA ASN A 414 -3.79 -26.32 5.44
C ASN A 414 -4.03 -27.65 4.69
N ARG A 415 -3.50 -28.77 5.21
CA ARG A 415 -3.77 -30.13 4.64
C ARG A 415 -5.22 -30.54 4.80
N PHE A 416 -5.83 -30.25 5.94
CA PHE A 416 -7.27 -30.52 6.17
C PHE A 416 -8.15 -29.72 5.20
N LEU A 417 -7.77 -28.48 4.91
CA LEU A 417 -8.49 -27.55 4.03
C LEU A 417 -8.13 -27.70 2.55
N LYS A 418 -7.34 -28.73 2.17
CA LYS A 418 -6.89 -28.88 0.78
C LYS A 418 -8.06 -28.86 -0.20
N GLY A 419 -7.90 -28.09 -1.28
CA GLY A 419 -8.90 -27.92 -2.32
C GLY A 419 -8.40 -27.11 -3.51
N THR A 420 -9.31 -26.40 -4.17
CA THR A 420 -9.10 -25.60 -5.36
C THR A 420 -9.66 -24.18 -5.19
N PRO A 421 -9.31 -23.22 -6.04
CA PRO A 421 -9.92 -21.89 -6.03
C PRO A 421 -11.43 -21.89 -6.31
N GLY A 422 -11.97 -22.96 -6.91
CA GLY A 422 -13.40 -23.15 -7.14
C GLY A 422 -14.19 -23.61 -5.92
N ASP A 423 -13.52 -24.08 -4.88
CA ASP A 423 -14.17 -24.42 -3.62
C ASP A 423 -14.55 -23.17 -2.83
N PRO A 424 -15.59 -23.22 -1.95
CA PRO A 424 -15.93 -22.10 -1.10
C PRO A 424 -14.74 -21.60 -0.30
N ARG A 425 -14.70 -20.30 0.00
CA ARG A 425 -13.57 -19.64 0.67
C ARG A 425 -13.42 -20.09 2.13
N VAL A 426 -12.21 -19.95 2.62
CA VAL A 426 -11.83 -20.08 4.02
C VAL A 426 -11.48 -18.71 4.59
N VAL A 427 -11.99 -18.39 5.77
CA VAL A 427 -11.59 -17.19 6.52
C VAL A 427 -10.88 -17.60 7.79
N TYR A 428 -9.97 -16.79 8.26
CA TYR A 428 -9.31 -16.98 9.55
C TYR A 428 -9.54 -15.77 10.44
N GLU A 429 -9.64 -16.00 11.75
CA GLU A 429 -9.65 -14.95 12.75
C GLU A 429 -8.31 -14.22 12.77
N HIS A 430 -8.30 -12.90 12.77
CA HIS A 430 -7.09 -12.13 12.98
C HIS A 430 -6.60 -12.28 14.43
N SER A 431 -5.39 -12.81 14.61
CA SER A 431 -4.82 -13.12 15.93
C SER A 431 -3.30 -13.02 15.95
N MET A 432 -2.76 -12.52 17.08
CA MET A 432 -1.32 -12.50 17.33
C MET A 432 -0.73 -13.91 17.49
N ILE A 433 -1.54 -14.93 17.74
CA ILE A 433 -1.11 -16.34 17.83
C ILE A 433 -0.43 -16.78 16.52
N HIS A 434 -0.87 -16.25 15.38
CA HIS A 434 -0.32 -16.58 14.06
C HIS A 434 1.16 -16.21 13.90
N GLN A 435 1.71 -15.30 14.73
CA GLN A 435 3.17 -15.03 14.77
C GLN A 435 3.98 -16.28 15.03
N GLY A 436 3.42 -17.24 15.76
CA GLY A 436 4.05 -18.55 15.97
C GLY A 436 4.21 -19.37 14.69
N ALA A 437 3.44 -19.09 13.64
CA ALA A 437 3.59 -19.62 12.28
C ALA A 437 4.41 -18.69 11.36
N GLY A 438 4.84 -17.52 11.87
CA GLY A 438 5.77 -16.62 11.16
C GLY A 438 5.33 -15.17 11.05
N SER A 439 4.04 -14.90 10.95
CA SER A 439 3.46 -13.55 10.87
C SER A 439 2.01 -13.60 11.35
N VAL A 440 1.48 -12.49 11.84
CA VAL A 440 0.04 -12.34 12.09
C VAL A 440 -0.79 -12.59 10.83
N ARG A 441 -0.17 -12.45 9.67
CA ARG A 441 -0.75 -12.64 8.33
C ARG A 441 -0.42 -14.02 7.72
N ALA A 442 0.01 -15.01 8.51
CA ALA A 442 0.47 -16.30 7.99
C ALA A 442 -0.57 -17.00 7.10
N PHE A 443 -1.86 -16.91 7.44
CA PHE A 443 -2.94 -17.51 6.65
C PHE A 443 -3.31 -16.76 5.36
N GLU A 444 -2.74 -15.61 5.04
CA GLU A 444 -2.81 -15.04 3.70
C GLU A 444 -2.14 -15.94 2.66
N SER A 445 -1.19 -16.79 3.09
CA SER A 445 -0.57 -17.82 2.26
C SER A 445 -1.37 -19.13 2.17
N LEU A 446 -2.61 -19.17 2.68
CA LEU A 446 -3.48 -20.34 2.59
C LEU A 446 -3.64 -20.84 1.13
N PRO A 447 -3.78 -19.99 0.10
CA PRO A 447 -3.83 -20.46 -1.28
C PRO A 447 -2.57 -21.22 -1.73
N LEU A 448 -1.38 -20.83 -1.22
CA LEU A 448 -0.12 -21.51 -1.51
C LEU A 448 -0.09 -22.94 -0.92
N PHE A 449 -0.55 -23.10 0.33
CA PHE A 449 -0.40 -24.36 1.06
C PHE A 449 -1.58 -25.31 0.93
N SER A 450 -2.81 -24.77 0.79
CA SER A 450 -4.04 -25.58 0.69
C SER A 450 -4.65 -25.60 -0.72
N GLY A 451 -4.35 -24.62 -1.57
CA GLY A 451 -5.01 -24.39 -2.86
C GLY A 451 -6.38 -23.70 -2.73
N ARG A 452 -6.88 -23.43 -1.51
CA ARG A 452 -8.17 -22.77 -1.23
C ARG A 452 -8.01 -21.26 -1.12
N SER A 453 -9.03 -20.52 -1.57
CA SER A 453 -9.06 -19.07 -1.48
C SER A 453 -9.38 -18.61 -0.06
N THR A 454 -8.73 -17.48 0.35
CA THR A 454 -9.06 -16.73 1.57
C THR A 454 -9.47 -15.30 1.24
N LEU A 455 -9.92 -14.52 2.24
CA LEU A 455 -10.35 -13.15 1.99
C LEU A 455 -9.24 -12.12 2.19
N GLU A 456 -8.45 -12.22 3.24
CA GLU A 456 -7.34 -11.27 3.45
C GLU A 456 -6.19 -11.49 2.45
N GLY A 457 -5.45 -10.42 2.17
CA GLY A 457 -4.28 -10.45 1.31
C GLY A 457 -3.49 -9.14 1.38
N VAL A 458 -2.19 -9.21 1.07
CA VAL A 458 -1.23 -8.10 1.20
C VAL A 458 -1.55 -6.91 0.29
N TYR A 459 -2.21 -7.16 -0.86
CA TYR A 459 -2.44 -6.13 -1.87
C TYR A 459 -3.73 -5.35 -1.64
N ILE A 460 -3.81 -4.61 -0.53
CA ILE A 460 -4.99 -3.82 -0.12
C ILE A 460 -5.55 -2.96 -1.26
N GLN A 461 -4.69 -2.44 -2.13
CA GLN A 461 -5.13 -1.64 -3.29
C GLN A 461 -5.63 -2.49 -4.47
N GLY A 462 -5.43 -3.82 -4.44
CA GLY A 462 -5.66 -4.71 -5.58
C GLY A 462 -7.14 -4.98 -5.92
N SER A 463 -8.06 -4.77 -4.97
CA SER A 463 -9.47 -5.14 -5.16
C SER A 463 -10.44 -4.11 -4.57
N LEU A 464 -11.59 -3.94 -5.21
CA LEU A 464 -12.71 -3.14 -4.68
C LEU A 464 -13.36 -3.76 -3.44
N SER A 465 -13.21 -5.07 -3.24
CA SER A 465 -13.82 -5.80 -2.12
C SER A 465 -13.13 -5.58 -0.78
N VAL A 466 -11.94 -5.00 -0.76
CA VAL A 466 -11.09 -4.88 0.42
C VAL A 466 -11.76 -4.19 1.63
N PRO A 467 -12.46 -3.04 1.49
CA PRO A 467 -13.13 -2.41 2.63
C PRO A 467 -14.17 -3.32 3.29
N PHE A 468 -14.90 -4.08 2.50
CA PHE A 468 -15.93 -5.02 2.96
C PHE A 468 -15.32 -6.23 3.67
N ILE A 469 -14.20 -6.71 3.15
CA ILE A 469 -13.44 -7.83 3.74
C ILE A 469 -12.94 -7.47 5.14
N PHE A 470 -12.32 -6.30 5.32
CA PHE A 470 -11.83 -5.89 6.64
C PHE A 470 -12.97 -5.52 7.60
N TYR A 471 -14.12 -5.07 7.08
CA TYR A 471 -15.32 -4.92 7.90
C TYR A 471 -15.82 -6.27 8.40
N LEU A 472 -15.95 -7.27 7.53
CA LEU A 472 -16.31 -8.64 7.89
C LEU A 472 -15.30 -9.24 8.89
N GLN A 473 -14.01 -9.01 8.70
CA GLN A 473 -12.97 -9.45 9.64
C GLN A 473 -13.18 -8.88 11.04
N SER A 474 -13.65 -7.63 11.15
CA SER A 474 -13.95 -7.03 12.45
C SER A 474 -15.17 -7.63 13.14
N GLU A 475 -16.06 -8.31 12.41
CA GLU A 475 -17.22 -9.02 12.98
C GLU A 475 -16.87 -10.42 13.50
N VAL A 476 -15.83 -11.05 12.93
CA VAL A 476 -15.43 -12.44 13.26
C VAL A 476 -14.15 -12.54 14.07
N SER A 477 -13.48 -11.42 14.35
CA SER A 477 -12.23 -11.35 15.09
C SER A 477 -12.35 -10.44 16.31
N GLN A 478 -11.88 -10.88 17.47
CA GLN A 478 -11.87 -10.06 18.70
C GLN A 478 -10.88 -8.87 18.58
N LYS A 479 -9.79 -9.05 17.84
CA LYS A 479 -8.72 -8.08 17.67
C LYS A 479 -8.43 -7.87 16.18
N ALA A 480 -9.44 -7.36 15.46
CA ALA A 480 -9.35 -7.16 14.03
C ALA A 480 -8.32 -6.10 13.60
N SER A 481 -7.76 -6.28 12.43
CA SER A 481 -6.97 -5.26 11.76
C SER A 481 -7.87 -4.17 11.17
N THR A 482 -7.46 -2.90 11.26
CA THR A 482 -8.18 -1.73 10.71
C THR A 482 -7.26 -0.93 9.76
N PRO A 483 -6.85 -1.52 8.62
CA PRO A 483 -5.75 -0.97 7.83
C PRO A 483 -6.10 0.30 7.04
N ILE A 484 -7.38 0.57 6.78
CA ILE A 484 -7.81 1.66 5.90
C ILE A 484 -8.54 2.74 6.72
N PRO A 485 -7.91 3.90 7.00
CA PRO A 485 -8.52 4.96 7.82
C PRO A 485 -9.78 5.59 7.22
N ASP A 486 -9.97 5.46 5.91
CA ASP A 486 -11.12 5.99 5.17
C ASP A 486 -12.43 5.23 5.44
N TYR A 487 -12.38 4.09 6.17
CA TYR A 487 -13.52 3.26 6.49
C TYR A 487 -13.61 2.99 7.99
N ASN A 488 -14.82 3.05 8.56
CA ASN A 488 -15.09 2.58 9.91
C ASN A 488 -15.34 1.07 9.91
N TYR A 489 -15.13 0.44 11.06
CA TYR A 489 -15.20 -1.01 11.19
C TYR A 489 -16.25 -1.42 12.23
N SER A 490 -16.69 -2.68 12.16
CA SER A 490 -17.56 -3.28 13.15
C SER A 490 -16.79 -3.64 14.43
N ARG A 491 -17.52 -4.12 15.40
CA ARG A 491 -17.01 -4.89 16.53
C ARG A 491 -17.31 -6.37 16.29
N PHE A 492 -16.72 -7.23 17.10
CA PHE A 492 -17.04 -8.65 17.09
C PHE A 492 -18.55 -8.87 17.23
N ASN A 493 -19.15 -9.43 16.18
CA ASN A 493 -20.59 -9.65 16.05
C ASN A 493 -20.86 -10.83 15.13
N LEU A 494 -20.91 -12.04 15.68
CA LEU A 494 -21.10 -13.27 14.90
C LEU A 494 -22.43 -13.32 14.16
N GLN A 495 -23.50 -12.70 14.70
CA GLN A 495 -24.81 -12.71 14.04
C GLN A 495 -24.76 -12.02 12.67
N ARG A 496 -24.15 -10.84 12.60
CA ARG A 496 -23.98 -10.10 11.34
C ARG A 496 -22.85 -10.70 10.50
N GLY A 497 -21.79 -11.14 11.16
CA GLY A 497 -20.64 -11.80 10.52
C GLY A 497 -21.03 -13.03 9.71
N VAL A 498 -21.97 -13.86 10.19
CA VAL A 498 -22.48 -15.02 9.45
C VAL A 498 -23.14 -14.62 8.13
N ASP A 499 -23.94 -13.55 8.10
CA ASP A 499 -24.59 -13.09 6.88
C ASP A 499 -23.55 -12.60 5.85
N HIS A 500 -22.52 -11.90 6.31
CA HIS A 500 -21.41 -11.46 5.45
C HIS A 500 -20.52 -12.62 5.00
N LEU A 501 -20.26 -13.62 5.84
CA LEU A 501 -19.55 -14.85 5.46
C LEU A 501 -20.29 -15.57 4.31
N ARG A 502 -21.63 -15.70 4.41
CA ARG A 502 -22.47 -16.29 3.34
C ARG A 502 -22.40 -15.48 2.05
N LEU A 503 -22.47 -14.14 2.16
CA LEU A 503 -22.38 -13.24 1.00
C LEU A 503 -21.03 -13.43 0.28
N PHE A 504 -19.93 -13.62 1.01
CA PHE A 504 -18.62 -13.88 0.44
C PHE A 504 -18.33 -15.35 0.09
N ASN A 505 -19.34 -16.24 0.11
CA ASN A 505 -19.17 -17.68 -0.16
C ASN A 505 -18.08 -18.32 0.73
N VAL A 506 -18.11 -18.02 2.02
CA VAL A 506 -17.21 -18.61 3.00
C VAL A 506 -17.87 -19.85 3.61
N ARG A 507 -17.11 -20.94 3.67
CA ARG A 507 -17.56 -22.20 4.29
C ARG A 507 -16.87 -22.47 5.62
N GLU A 508 -15.59 -22.28 5.71
CA GLU A 508 -14.82 -22.59 6.91
C GLU A 508 -14.22 -21.32 7.54
N LEU A 509 -14.26 -21.30 8.89
CA LEU A 509 -13.64 -20.28 9.74
C LEU A 509 -12.57 -20.93 10.62
N ILE A 510 -11.31 -20.45 10.51
CA ILE A 510 -10.20 -20.84 11.36
C ILE A 510 -10.16 -19.89 12.55
N VAL A 511 -10.21 -20.43 13.76
CA VAL A 511 -10.26 -19.68 15.01
C VAL A 511 -9.06 -20.03 15.88
N ALA A 512 -8.45 -19.03 16.49
CA ALA A 512 -7.26 -19.18 17.35
C ALA A 512 -7.50 -18.71 18.79
N GLU A 513 -8.17 -17.56 18.99
CA GLU A 513 -8.40 -16.94 20.30
C GLU A 513 -9.41 -17.72 21.15
N ALA A 514 -9.16 -17.85 22.43
CA ALA A 514 -10.02 -18.60 23.37
C ALA A 514 -11.44 -18.01 23.49
N GLU A 515 -11.53 -16.68 23.48
CA GLU A 515 -12.78 -15.94 23.61
C GLU A 515 -13.67 -16.17 22.37
N THR A 516 -13.10 -16.12 21.17
CA THR A 516 -13.81 -16.40 19.92
C THR A 516 -14.27 -17.86 19.86
N LYS A 517 -13.45 -18.83 20.27
CA LYS A 517 -13.82 -20.24 20.38
C LYS A 517 -15.02 -20.44 21.31
N LYS A 518 -15.01 -19.76 22.47
CA LYS A 518 -16.13 -19.81 23.42
C LYS A 518 -17.41 -19.23 22.81
N ALA A 519 -17.31 -18.11 22.10
CA ALA A 519 -18.45 -17.46 21.46
C ALA A 519 -19.05 -18.31 20.34
N ILE A 520 -18.22 -18.91 19.48
CA ILE A 520 -18.68 -19.77 18.37
C ILE A 520 -19.33 -21.06 18.86
N LYS A 521 -18.81 -21.71 19.92
CA LYS A 521 -19.41 -22.92 20.50
C LYS A 521 -20.84 -22.71 21.00
N GLY A 522 -21.17 -21.50 21.44
CA GLY A 522 -22.54 -21.13 21.86
C GLY A 522 -23.42 -20.58 20.75
N PHE A 523 -22.88 -20.43 19.51
CA PHE A 523 -23.61 -19.81 18.41
C PHE A 523 -24.15 -20.85 17.43
N PRO A 524 -25.45 -20.88 17.13
CA PRO A 524 -26.05 -21.83 16.19
C PRO A 524 -25.57 -21.53 14.76
N GLY A 525 -25.29 -22.55 13.97
CA GLY A 525 -24.90 -22.44 12.57
C GLY A 525 -23.42 -22.64 12.30
N PHE A 526 -22.63 -22.94 13.34
CA PHE A 526 -21.24 -23.39 13.18
C PHE A 526 -21.04 -24.80 13.70
N GLN A 527 -20.47 -25.67 12.89
CA GLN A 527 -20.09 -27.02 13.24
C GLN A 527 -18.59 -27.16 13.41
N PHE A 528 -18.12 -27.64 14.55
CA PHE A 528 -16.70 -27.97 14.75
C PHE A 528 -16.27 -29.09 13.81
N ARG A 529 -15.13 -28.92 13.11
CA ARG A 529 -14.62 -29.89 12.12
C ARG A 529 -13.25 -30.45 12.46
N TYR A 530 -12.32 -29.61 12.90
CA TYR A 530 -10.93 -30.01 13.06
C TYR A 530 -10.17 -29.15 14.09
N ARG A 531 -9.18 -29.74 14.74
CA ARG A 531 -8.27 -29.01 15.62
C ARG A 531 -6.81 -29.39 15.36
N ALA A 532 -5.92 -28.40 15.32
CA ALA A 532 -4.48 -28.57 15.27
C ALA A 532 -3.78 -27.49 16.13
N GLY A 533 -3.16 -27.90 17.22
CA GLY A 533 -2.56 -26.98 18.18
C GLY A 533 -3.53 -25.90 18.67
N PRO A 534 -3.22 -24.60 18.50
CA PRO A 534 -4.10 -23.51 18.90
C PRO A 534 -5.29 -23.30 17.95
N TYR A 535 -5.30 -23.91 16.75
CA TYR A 535 -6.29 -23.68 15.72
C TYR A 535 -7.48 -24.63 15.83
N GLU A 536 -8.69 -24.08 15.72
CA GLU A 536 -9.93 -24.82 15.55
C GLU A 536 -10.60 -24.38 14.23
N ILE A 537 -11.14 -25.32 13.46
CA ILE A 537 -11.86 -25.06 12.22
C ILE A 537 -13.35 -25.34 12.46
N TYR A 538 -14.17 -24.37 12.12
CA TYR A 538 -15.60 -24.44 12.16
C TYR A 538 -16.18 -24.29 10.77
N GLU A 539 -17.11 -25.18 10.39
CA GLU A 539 -17.87 -25.10 9.15
C GLU A 539 -19.17 -24.34 9.38
N LEU A 540 -19.50 -23.43 8.49
CA LEU A 540 -20.79 -22.75 8.46
C LEU A 540 -21.86 -23.67 7.85
N GLU A 541 -22.87 -24.03 8.64
CA GLU A 541 -23.89 -25.04 8.25
C GLU A 541 -24.83 -24.55 7.14
N THR A 542 -25.06 -23.25 7.04
CA THR A 542 -26.04 -22.64 6.14
C THR A 542 -25.40 -21.73 5.10
N GLY A 543 -25.70 -21.93 3.83
CA GLY A 543 -25.25 -21.12 2.69
C GLY A 543 -25.31 -21.91 1.39
N SER A 544 -25.32 -21.23 0.26
CA SER A 544 -25.39 -21.86 -1.08
C SER A 544 -24.15 -22.66 -1.44
N LYS A 545 -23.02 -22.39 -0.78
CA LYS A 545 -21.68 -22.97 -1.07
C LYS A 545 -21.26 -22.77 -2.54
N ARG A 546 -21.81 -21.74 -3.21
CA ARG A 546 -21.63 -21.45 -4.63
C ARG A 546 -21.12 -20.04 -4.84
N TYR A 547 -20.33 -19.84 -5.87
CA TYR A 547 -19.88 -18.52 -6.33
C TYR A 547 -20.97 -17.81 -7.15
N VAL A 548 -21.82 -18.55 -7.81
CA VAL A 548 -22.94 -18.02 -8.61
C VAL A 548 -24.25 -18.29 -7.89
N GLU A 549 -25.04 -17.24 -7.66
CA GLU A 549 -26.30 -17.33 -6.95
C GLU A 549 -27.39 -16.56 -7.69
N PRO A 550 -28.60 -17.15 -7.92
CA PRO A 550 -29.73 -16.43 -8.48
C PRO A 550 -30.24 -15.42 -7.46
N LEU A 551 -30.56 -14.21 -7.91
CA LEU A 551 -31.12 -13.20 -7.03
C LEU A 551 -32.58 -13.53 -6.71
N LYS A 552 -32.96 -13.37 -5.44
CA LYS A 552 -34.33 -13.53 -4.98
C LYS A 552 -35.21 -12.32 -5.30
N TYR A 553 -34.59 -11.14 -5.32
CA TYR A 553 -35.25 -9.88 -5.53
C TYR A 553 -34.57 -9.08 -6.64
N LYS A 554 -35.36 -8.25 -7.33
CA LYS A 554 -34.90 -7.33 -8.36
C LYS A 554 -33.92 -6.32 -7.77
N PRO A 555 -32.72 -6.14 -8.32
CA PRO A 555 -31.74 -5.23 -7.75
C PRO A 555 -32.14 -3.77 -7.97
N VAL A 556 -31.66 -2.88 -7.10
CA VAL A 556 -31.89 -1.44 -7.16
C VAL A 556 -30.79 -0.78 -7.99
N LEU A 557 -31.18 -0.01 -9.02
CA LEU A 557 -30.26 0.80 -9.83
C LEU A 557 -30.20 2.23 -9.30
N VAL A 558 -28.99 2.70 -8.98
CA VAL A 558 -28.75 4.07 -8.51
C VAL A 558 -27.88 4.81 -9.54
N THR A 559 -28.29 6.04 -9.89
CA THR A 559 -27.66 6.83 -10.95
C THR A 559 -26.86 8.02 -10.44
N LYS A 560 -27.10 8.45 -9.19
CA LYS A 560 -26.50 9.66 -8.59
C LYS A 560 -25.75 9.32 -7.30
N GLY A 561 -24.68 10.06 -7.02
CA GLY A 561 -23.93 9.98 -5.79
C GLY A 561 -22.63 9.16 -5.86
N ASP A 562 -22.02 8.93 -4.72
CA ASP A 562 -20.80 8.12 -4.59
C ASP A 562 -21.20 6.66 -4.32
N TRP A 563 -21.07 5.82 -5.33
CA TRP A 563 -21.43 4.41 -5.26
C TRP A 563 -20.62 3.64 -4.19
N ARG A 564 -19.34 4.02 -3.94
CA ARG A 564 -18.51 3.35 -2.93
C ARG A 564 -19.10 3.56 -1.54
N ARG A 565 -19.48 4.78 -1.21
CA ARG A 565 -20.14 5.13 0.05
C ARG A 565 -21.50 4.44 0.19
N LEU A 566 -22.26 4.41 -0.89
CA LEU A 566 -23.56 3.76 -0.91
C LEU A 566 -23.44 2.25 -0.69
N PHE A 567 -22.52 1.57 -1.41
CA PHE A 567 -22.29 0.14 -1.25
C PHE A 567 -21.77 -0.20 0.15
N TYR A 568 -20.88 0.64 0.70
CA TYR A 568 -20.39 0.45 2.06
C TYR A 568 -21.50 0.65 3.11
N LYS A 569 -22.35 1.66 2.95
CA LYS A 569 -23.53 1.86 3.81
C LYS A 569 -24.52 0.69 3.69
N TRP A 570 -24.75 0.19 2.49
CA TRP A 570 -25.58 -0.99 2.26
C TRP A 570 -25.00 -2.22 2.97
N PHE A 571 -23.74 -2.48 2.86
CA PHE A 571 -23.08 -3.61 3.50
C PHE A 571 -23.24 -3.55 5.03
N ARG A 572 -23.08 -2.39 5.61
CA ARG A 572 -23.16 -2.18 7.06
C ARG A 572 -24.59 -2.26 7.60
N LEU A 573 -25.53 -1.64 6.95
CA LEU A 573 -26.87 -1.32 7.48
C LEU A 573 -28.02 -1.87 6.63
N GLY A 574 -27.74 -2.30 5.40
CA GLY A 574 -28.75 -2.66 4.42
C GLY A 574 -29.28 -4.09 4.55
N ASP A 575 -30.32 -4.35 3.77
CA ASP A 575 -30.83 -5.68 3.53
C ASP A 575 -29.98 -6.34 2.42
N LEU A 576 -29.16 -7.32 2.79
CA LEU A 576 -28.21 -7.98 1.87
C LEU A 576 -28.91 -8.80 0.77
N ALA A 577 -30.22 -9.09 0.93
CA ALA A 577 -30.99 -9.82 -0.07
C ALA A 577 -31.32 -8.98 -1.32
N VAL A 578 -31.26 -7.64 -1.21
CA VAL A 578 -31.52 -6.71 -2.33
C VAL A 578 -30.24 -5.97 -2.68
N PRO A 579 -29.49 -6.41 -3.69
CA PRO A 579 -28.25 -5.76 -4.05
C PRO A 579 -28.48 -4.44 -4.80
N ILE A 580 -27.49 -3.54 -4.75
CA ILE A 580 -27.51 -2.23 -5.42
C ILE A 580 -26.52 -2.25 -6.58
N VAL A 581 -26.99 -1.84 -7.74
CA VAL A 581 -26.18 -1.59 -8.95
C VAL A 581 -26.00 -0.09 -9.13
N PHE A 582 -24.80 0.34 -9.53
CA PHE A 582 -24.54 1.74 -9.89
C PHE A 582 -24.28 1.89 -11.38
N LYS A 583 -24.92 2.86 -12.00
CA LYS A 583 -24.76 3.16 -13.42
C LYS A 583 -25.02 4.66 -13.66
N ASN A 584 -24.12 5.32 -14.34
CA ASN A 584 -24.19 6.77 -14.59
C ASN A 584 -25.42 7.19 -15.42
N GLU A 585 -25.92 6.32 -16.29
CA GLU A 585 -27.03 6.59 -17.21
C GLU A 585 -28.03 5.43 -17.22
N VAL A 586 -29.31 5.76 -17.22
CA VAL A 586 -30.40 4.81 -17.43
C VAL A 586 -30.59 4.63 -18.94
N LYS A 587 -30.68 3.37 -19.40
CA LYS A 587 -30.98 3.03 -20.79
C LYS A 587 -32.41 2.44 -20.90
N ASP A 588 -32.96 2.49 -22.10
CA ASP A 588 -34.22 1.84 -22.37
C ASP A 588 -34.16 0.35 -22.00
N GLY A 589 -35.17 -0.11 -21.26
CA GLY A 589 -35.22 -1.48 -20.73
C GLY A 589 -34.60 -1.69 -19.35
N ASP A 590 -33.85 -0.73 -18.78
CA ASP A 590 -33.28 -0.87 -17.43
C ASP A 590 -34.42 -0.99 -16.35
N ASN A 591 -35.57 -0.34 -16.56
CA ASN A 591 -36.72 -0.45 -15.68
C ASN A 591 -37.30 -1.88 -15.59
N LEU A 592 -37.10 -2.70 -16.61
CA LEU A 592 -37.49 -4.11 -16.59
C LEU A 592 -36.58 -4.95 -15.67
N ARG A 593 -35.30 -4.58 -15.62
CA ARG A 593 -34.27 -5.31 -14.88
C ARG A 593 -34.05 -4.79 -13.47
N PHE A 594 -34.28 -3.50 -13.22
CA PHE A 594 -33.92 -2.81 -11.98
C PHE A 594 -35.07 -1.96 -11.44
N HIS A 595 -35.10 -1.79 -10.10
CA HIS A 595 -35.79 -0.68 -9.49
C HIS A 595 -34.92 0.57 -9.55
N ILE A 596 -35.35 1.61 -10.28
CA ILE A 596 -34.57 2.84 -10.45
C ILE A 596 -34.85 3.78 -9.28
N MET A 597 -33.83 4.16 -8.54
CA MET A 597 -33.91 5.09 -7.39
C MET A 597 -32.78 6.09 -7.43
N GLU A 598 -33.03 7.36 -7.09
CA GLU A 598 -31.96 8.37 -6.99
C GLU A 598 -31.18 8.26 -5.67
N THR A 599 -31.89 8.17 -4.55
CA THR A 599 -31.30 8.13 -3.19
C THR A 599 -32.02 7.08 -2.33
N PRO A 600 -31.64 5.79 -2.44
CA PRO A 600 -32.30 4.75 -1.67
C PRO A 600 -31.96 4.79 -0.18
N ASP A 601 -32.95 4.56 0.67
CA ASP A 601 -32.68 4.14 2.03
C ASP A 601 -32.30 2.67 2.03
N VAL A 602 -31.04 2.37 2.31
CA VAL A 602 -30.48 1.01 2.26
C VAL A 602 -31.16 0.03 3.25
N ARG A 603 -31.84 0.55 4.28
CA ARG A 603 -32.59 -0.25 5.27
C ARG A 603 -33.97 -0.67 4.76
N ARG A 604 -34.51 0.02 3.73
CA ARG A 604 -35.87 -0.15 3.24
C ARG A 604 -35.88 -0.24 1.71
N LEU A 605 -35.16 -1.23 1.18
CA LEU A 605 -35.13 -1.46 -0.28
C LEU A 605 -36.39 -2.23 -0.72
N PRO A 606 -36.93 -1.95 -1.91
CA PRO A 606 -38.08 -2.67 -2.44
C PRO A 606 -37.76 -4.14 -2.69
N LYS A 607 -38.66 -5.04 -2.30
CA LYS A 607 -38.54 -6.50 -2.45
C LYS A 607 -39.50 -7.03 -3.50
N GLU A 608 -39.18 -6.77 -4.77
CA GLU A 608 -39.93 -7.40 -5.88
C GLU A 608 -39.27 -8.76 -6.20
N PRO A 609 -40.02 -9.87 -6.02
CA PRO A 609 -39.48 -11.18 -6.32
C PRO A 609 -39.11 -11.35 -7.79
N VAL A 610 -38.02 -12.03 -8.05
CA VAL A 610 -37.61 -12.45 -9.40
C VAL A 610 -38.08 -13.90 -9.60
N ALA A 611 -38.75 -14.17 -10.70
CA ALA A 611 -39.24 -15.54 -11.01
C ALA A 611 -38.04 -16.40 -11.47
N GLY A 612 -37.77 -17.49 -10.78
CA GLY A 612 -36.90 -18.53 -11.29
C GLY A 612 -35.97 -19.18 -10.24
N ASP A 613 -36.25 -20.43 -9.94
CA ASP A 613 -35.34 -21.40 -9.32
C ASP A 613 -34.59 -22.12 -10.43
N GLY A 614 -33.48 -21.52 -10.90
CA GLY A 614 -32.62 -22.17 -11.88
C GLY A 614 -31.67 -23.16 -11.21
N THR A 615 -31.86 -24.44 -11.41
CA THR A 615 -30.81 -25.44 -11.19
C THR A 615 -29.78 -25.30 -12.32
N PHE A 616 -28.60 -24.80 -12.02
CA PHE A 616 -27.49 -24.71 -12.95
C PHE A 616 -26.24 -25.30 -12.32
N LYS A 617 -25.26 -25.67 -13.15
CA LYS A 617 -23.94 -26.12 -12.75
C LYS A 617 -22.94 -24.98 -12.97
N GLU A 618 -22.09 -24.72 -11.99
CA GLU A 618 -20.98 -23.77 -12.10
C GLU A 618 -19.63 -24.50 -12.12
N THR A 619 -18.68 -23.96 -12.88
CA THR A 619 -17.27 -24.35 -12.86
C THR A 619 -16.44 -23.10 -12.73
N VAL A 620 -15.74 -22.94 -11.60
CA VAL A 620 -14.92 -21.77 -11.29
C VAL A 620 -13.45 -22.14 -11.34
N LYS A 621 -12.69 -21.43 -12.16
CA LYS A 621 -11.23 -21.49 -12.27
C LYS A 621 -10.66 -20.11 -11.96
N GLU A 622 -9.33 -19.98 -12.01
CA GLU A 622 -8.66 -18.71 -11.74
C GLU A 622 -9.18 -17.54 -12.59
N GLU A 623 -9.19 -17.68 -13.89
CA GLU A 623 -9.56 -16.63 -14.85
C GLU A 623 -10.85 -16.91 -15.63
N GLU A 624 -11.63 -17.91 -15.23
CA GLU A 624 -12.81 -18.36 -15.98
C GLU A 624 -13.91 -18.86 -15.04
N ILE A 625 -15.15 -18.48 -15.32
CA ILE A 625 -16.36 -19.02 -14.67
C ILE A 625 -17.32 -19.45 -15.76
N VAL A 626 -17.71 -20.74 -15.77
CA VAL A 626 -18.65 -21.30 -16.71
C VAL A 626 -19.92 -21.70 -15.96
N ILE A 627 -21.08 -21.30 -16.50
CA ILE A 627 -22.42 -21.60 -15.95
C ILE A 627 -23.18 -22.36 -17.01
N GLU A 628 -23.66 -23.56 -16.67
CA GLU A 628 -24.44 -24.44 -17.56
C GLU A 628 -25.82 -24.67 -16.98
N GLY A 629 -26.86 -24.46 -17.79
CA GLY A 629 -28.25 -24.54 -17.35
C GLY A 629 -28.82 -23.24 -16.79
N ALA A 630 -28.20 -22.10 -17.10
CA ALA A 630 -28.71 -20.78 -16.72
C ALA A 630 -30.06 -20.50 -17.38
N THR A 631 -31.00 -19.90 -16.64
CA THR A 631 -32.27 -19.45 -17.18
C THR A 631 -32.13 -18.07 -17.79
N PRO A 632 -32.39 -17.88 -19.09
CA PRO A 632 -32.33 -16.55 -19.73
C PRO A 632 -33.24 -15.53 -19.02
N GLY A 633 -32.70 -14.32 -18.84
CA GLY A 633 -33.39 -13.21 -18.15
C GLY A 633 -33.27 -13.19 -16.63
N ASN A 634 -32.89 -14.30 -15.98
CA ASN A 634 -32.75 -14.35 -14.52
C ASN A 634 -31.40 -13.76 -14.06
N PRO A 635 -31.39 -12.77 -13.16
CA PRO A 635 -30.15 -12.19 -12.67
C PRO A 635 -29.34 -13.16 -11.83
N LEU A 636 -28.07 -13.29 -12.14
CA LEU A 636 -27.09 -14.11 -11.42
C LEU A 636 -26.03 -13.24 -10.76
N LEU A 637 -25.93 -13.32 -9.44
CA LEU A 637 -24.87 -12.71 -8.65
C LEU A 637 -23.62 -13.60 -8.70
N ILE A 638 -22.49 -13.03 -9.10
CA ILE A 638 -21.21 -13.71 -9.11
C ILE A 638 -20.37 -13.15 -7.95
N LYS A 639 -20.17 -13.95 -6.91
CA LYS A 639 -19.49 -13.58 -5.64
C LYS A 639 -17.94 -13.46 -5.81
N VAL A 640 -17.53 -12.77 -6.86
CA VAL A 640 -16.13 -12.47 -7.23
C VAL A 640 -16.02 -10.96 -7.46
N SER A 641 -14.92 -10.38 -7.04
CA SER A 641 -14.67 -8.94 -7.20
C SER A 641 -14.79 -8.49 -8.64
N TYR A 642 -15.43 -7.35 -8.85
CA TYR A 642 -15.58 -6.74 -10.16
C TYR A 642 -14.25 -6.13 -10.65
N HIS A 643 -13.96 -6.34 -11.93
CA HIS A 643 -12.95 -5.62 -12.67
C HIS A 643 -13.38 -5.43 -14.14
N PRO A 644 -13.07 -4.29 -14.80
CA PRO A 644 -13.49 -4.05 -16.18
C PRO A 644 -12.96 -5.07 -17.23
N ASN A 645 -11.92 -5.81 -16.89
CA ASN A 645 -11.35 -6.84 -17.75
C ASN A 645 -12.15 -8.16 -17.71
N TRP A 646 -13.14 -8.30 -16.81
CA TRP A 646 -14.08 -9.41 -16.90
C TRP A 646 -15.02 -9.23 -18.07
N LYS A 647 -15.04 -10.20 -18.96
CA LYS A 647 -15.89 -10.28 -20.16
C LYS A 647 -16.87 -11.42 -19.99
N VAL A 648 -17.99 -11.36 -20.71
CA VAL A 648 -19.03 -12.39 -20.67
C VAL A 648 -19.47 -12.76 -22.07
N GLU A 649 -19.69 -14.05 -22.29
CA GLU A 649 -20.34 -14.66 -23.44
C GLU A 649 -21.62 -15.34 -22.97
N GLY A 650 -22.73 -15.20 -23.71
CA GLY A 650 -24.04 -15.75 -23.35
C GLY A 650 -24.83 -14.90 -22.34
N ALA A 651 -24.42 -13.66 -22.09
CA ALA A 651 -25.13 -12.65 -21.33
C ALA A 651 -24.84 -11.26 -21.90
N ASP A 652 -25.65 -10.25 -21.57
CA ASP A 652 -25.54 -8.89 -22.13
C ASP A 652 -24.22 -8.18 -21.75
N ARG A 653 -23.89 -8.16 -20.48
CA ARG A 653 -22.66 -7.57 -19.90
C ARG A 653 -22.47 -7.94 -18.44
N VAL A 654 -21.33 -7.54 -17.90
CA VAL A 654 -21.02 -7.64 -16.46
C VAL A 654 -21.31 -6.29 -15.79
N TYR A 655 -22.19 -6.28 -14.80
CA TYR A 655 -22.51 -5.12 -13.98
C TYR A 655 -21.73 -5.16 -12.66
N LEU A 656 -21.28 -3.97 -12.20
CA LEU A 656 -20.77 -3.79 -10.85
C LEU A 656 -21.96 -3.73 -9.88
N VAL A 657 -21.99 -4.61 -8.91
CA VAL A 657 -23.04 -4.72 -7.90
C VAL A 657 -22.46 -4.76 -6.48
N SER A 658 -23.23 -4.29 -5.49
CA SER A 658 -22.81 -4.35 -4.08
C SER A 658 -22.54 -5.79 -3.59
N PRO A 659 -21.53 -6.02 -2.72
CA PRO A 659 -20.60 -5.04 -2.14
C PRO A 659 -19.53 -4.51 -3.12
N ALA A 660 -19.01 -5.32 -4.02
CA ALA A 660 -18.13 -5.01 -5.15
C ALA A 660 -18.05 -6.24 -6.08
N PHE A 661 -19.16 -6.91 -6.28
CA PHE A 661 -19.27 -8.16 -7.03
C PHE A 661 -19.75 -7.92 -8.46
N MET A 662 -19.94 -8.99 -9.20
CA MET A 662 -20.43 -8.98 -10.56
C MET A 662 -21.88 -9.46 -10.61
N LEU A 663 -22.68 -8.86 -11.49
CA LEU A 663 -24.05 -9.28 -11.79
C LEU A 663 -24.17 -9.42 -13.31
N ILE A 664 -24.87 -10.45 -13.76
CA ILE A 664 -25.16 -10.71 -15.17
C ILE A 664 -26.63 -11.08 -15.35
N TYR A 665 -27.14 -10.84 -16.57
CA TYR A 665 -28.43 -11.32 -17.03
C TYR A 665 -28.17 -12.30 -18.19
N PRO A 666 -28.29 -13.64 -17.98
CA PRO A 666 -28.08 -14.62 -19.03
C PRO A 666 -29.00 -14.40 -20.23
N GLU A 667 -28.50 -14.55 -21.43
CA GLU A 667 -29.25 -14.58 -22.70
C GLU A 667 -29.31 -15.99 -23.28
N SER A 668 -28.47 -16.90 -22.77
CA SER A 668 -28.42 -18.30 -23.12
C SER A 668 -28.26 -19.21 -21.90
N SER A 669 -28.55 -20.51 -22.05
CA SER A 669 -28.39 -21.51 -21.00
C SER A 669 -26.92 -21.77 -20.62
N ARG A 670 -25.98 -21.41 -21.49
CA ARG A 670 -24.54 -21.49 -21.24
C ARG A 670 -23.96 -20.10 -21.21
N VAL A 671 -23.37 -19.73 -20.10
CA VAL A 671 -22.69 -18.44 -19.88
C VAL A 671 -21.25 -18.70 -19.52
N ARG A 672 -20.34 -17.92 -20.11
CA ARG A 672 -18.92 -17.95 -19.85
C ARG A 672 -18.43 -16.56 -19.49
N LEU A 673 -17.94 -16.38 -18.26
CA LEU A 673 -17.16 -15.21 -17.86
C LEU A 673 -15.69 -15.54 -17.93
N TYR A 674 -14.88 -14.61 -18.43
CA TYR A 674 -13.43 -14.78 -18.48
C TYR A 674 -12.70 -13.46 -18.31
N PHE A 675 -11.52 -13.52 -17.67
CA PHE A 675 -10.66 -12.35 -17.48
C PHE A 675 -9.81 -12.13 -18.73
N GLY A 676 -10.12 -11.07 -19.49
CA GLY A 676 -9.52 -10.77 -20.79
C GLY A 676 -8.73 -9.48 -20.79
N ARG A 677 -7.99 -9.23 -21.87
CA ARG A 677 -7.31 -7.94 -22.10
C ARG A 677 -8.26 -6.94 -22.72
N THR A 678 -8.06 -5.66 -22.39
CA THR A 678 -8.80 -4.53 -22.95
C THR A 678 -7.85 -3.54 -23.64
N TRP A 679 -8.36 -2.44 -24.15
CA TRP A 679 -7.56 -1.50 -24.93
C TRP A 679 -6.30 -0.95 -24.21
N PRO A 680 -6.27 -0.69 -22.87
CA PRO A 680 -5.04 -0.22 -22.21
C PRO A 680 -3.93 -1.25 -22.23
N ASP A 681 -4.29 -2.54 -22.11
CA ASP A 681 -3.33 -3.65 -22.14
C ASP A 681 -2.65 -3.74 -23.51
N TYR A 682 -3.44 -3.67 -24.60
CA TYR A 682 -2.91 -3.70 -25.98
C TYR A 682 -2.11 -2.44 -26.30
N ALA A 683 -2.64 -1.26 -25.98
CA ALA A 683 -1.97 0.00 -26.25
C ALA A 683 -0.63 0.08 -25.49
N GLY A 684 -0.63 -0.30 -24.23
CA GLY A 684 0.60 -0.34 -23.40
C GLY A 684 1.63 -1.30 -23.97
N ALA A 685 1.23 -2.50 -24.38
CA ALA A 685 2.12 -3.49 -25.00
C ALA A 685 2.73 -2.99 -26.32
N ILE A 686 1.93 -2.38 -27.18
CA ILE A 686 2.40 -1.79 -28.46
C ILE A 686 3.40 -0.65 -28.19
N MET A 687 3.10 0.25 -27.25
CA MET A 687 4.00 1.35 -26.89
C MET A 687 5.33 0.83 -26.38
N THR A 688 5.33 -0.21 -25.56
CA THR A 688 6.55 -0.84 -25.04
C THR A 688 7.34 -1.53 -26.15
N ALA A 689 6.69 -2.27 -27.05
CA ALA A 689 7.34 -2.93 -28.17
C ALA A 689 8.01 -1.90 -29.10
N LEU A 690 7.33 -0.78 -29.40
CA LEU A 690 7.90 0.31 -30.21
C LEU A 690 9.10 0.97 -29.52
N ALA A 691 9.07 1.17 -28.20
CA ALA A 691 10.20 1.72 -27.44
C ALA A 691 11.41 0.79 -27.47
N ILE A 692 11.21 -0.51 -27.30
CA ILE A 692 12.27 -1.52 -27.40
C ILE A 692 12.86 -1.52 -28.81
N LEU A 693 12.03 -1.56 -29.84
CA LEU A 693 12.47 -1.52 -31.23
C LEU A 693 13.26 -0.24 -31.53
N TYR A 694 12.80 0.91 -31.04
CA TYR A 694 13.50 2.19 -31.19
C TYR A 694 14.89 2.16 -30.55
N ILE A 695 15.02 1.62 -29.34
CA ILE A 695 16.32 1.48 -28.65
C ILE A 695 17.24 0.53 -29.41
N LEU A 696 16.73 -0.61 -29.88
CA LEU A 696 17.51 -1.59 -30.66
C LEU A 696 17.99 -0.98 -31.98
N LEU A 697 17.15 -0.29 -32.72
CA LEU A 697 17.54 0.39 -33.96
C LEU A 697 18.64 1.42 -33.72
N LEU A 698 18.55 2.21 -32.63
CA LEU A 698 19.59 3.18 -32.27
C LEU A 698 20.90 2.52 -31.82
N SER A 699 20.87 1.32 -31.27
CA SER A 699 22.06 0.59 -30.84
C SER A 699 22.82 -0.09 -31.99
N VAL A 700 22.12 -0.48 -33.05
CA VAL A 700 22.71 -1.21 -34.22
C VAL A 700 23.11 -0.27 -35.35
N THR A 701 22.39 0.83 -35.51
CA THR A 701 22.64 1.78 -36.60
C THR A 701 23.38 3.02 -36.08
N ASP A 702 24.47 3.42 -36.76
CA ASP A 702 25.16 4.71 -36.50
C ASP A 702 24.31 5.86 -37.05
N LEU A 703 23.10 6.01 -36.48
CA LEU A 703 22.08 7.01 -36.84
C LEU A 703 22.41 8.39 -36.26
N SER A 704 23.67 8.68 -35.90
CA SER A 704 24.07 9.96 -35.36
C SER A 704 23.68 11.13 -36.29
N SER A 705 23.73 10.95 -37.58
CA SER A 705 23.33 11.98 -38.59
C SER A 705 21.78 12.08 -38.71
N ALA A 706 21.02 10.99 -38.63
CA ALA A 706 19.57 10.99 -38.65
C ALA A 706 19.02 11.48 -37.31
N GLN A 707 19.58 11.07 -36.19
CA GLN A 707 19.27 11.55 -34.86
C GLN A 707 19.49 13.08 -34.75
N ASN A 708 20.56 13.63 -35.35
CA ASN A 708 20.82 15.06 -35.42
C ASN A 708 19.81 15.82 -36.33
N ARG A 709 19.26 15.19 -37.36
CA ARG A 709 18.21 15.78 -38.20
C ARG A 709 16.85 15.77 -37.50
N VAL A 710 16.42 14.65 -36.96
CA VAL A 710 15.18 14.52 -36.18
C VAL A 710 15.25 15.43 -34.94
N SER A 711 16.39 15.49 -34.30
CA SER A 711 16.68 16.35 -33.17
C SER A 711 16.51 17.83 -33.50
N ARG A 712 17.10 18.30 -34.60
CA ARG A 712 16.95 19.71 -35.07
C ARG A 712 15.50 20.03 -35.49
N TRP A 713 14.81 19.08 -36.11
CA TRP A 713 13.40 19.23 -36.45
C TRP A 713 12.53 19.33 -35.19
N PHE A 714 12.74 18.43 -34.20
CA PHE A 714 12.05 18.47 -32.94
C PHE A 714 12.32 19.78 -32.16
N ASP A 715 13.56 20.22 -32.09
CA ASP A 715 13.95 21.49 -31.44
C ASP A 715 13.27 22.70 -32.11
N ARG A 716 13.13 22.64 -33.41
CA ARG A 716 12.56 23.77 -34.18
C ARG A 716 11.04 23.84 -34.11
N TYR A 717 10.35 22.70 -34.13
CA TYR A 717 8.90 22.65 -34.31
C TYR A 717 8.13 22.05 -33.15
N CYS A 718 8.70 21.10 -32.42
CA CYS A 718 8.00 20.35 -31.37
C CYS A 718 8.35 20.79 -29.95
N LEU A 719 9.59 21.23 -29.69
CA LEU A 719 10.04 21.53 -28.32
C LEU A 719 9.20 22.61 -27.64
N LYS A 720 8.86 23.69 -28.37
CA LYS A 720 8.00 24.76 -27.82
C LYS A 720 6.59 24.25 -27.53
N GLY A 721 6.02 23.47 -28.43
CA GLY A 721 4.70 22.86 -28.25
C GLY A 721 4.68 21.85 -27.08
N VAL A 722 5.69 21.01 -26.98
CA VAL A 722 5.84 20.05 -25.88
C VAL A 722 6.04 20.76 -24.53
N LEU A 723 6.85 21.81 -24.48
CA LEU A 723 7.06 22.60 -23.27
C LEU A 723 5.78 23.33 -22.84
N ILE A 724 5.04 23.89 -23.78
CA ILE A 724 3.74 24.51 -23.51
C ILE A 724 2.75 23.45 -23.05
N PHE A 725 2.66 22.31 -23.74
CA PHE A 725 1.79 21.20 -23.36
C PHE A 725 2.15 20.66 -21.96
N MET A 726 3.42 20.44 -21.68
CA MET A 726 3.87 20.01 -20.33
C MET A 726 3.55 21.08 -19.26
N GLY A 727 3.77 22.36 -19.57
CA GLY A 727 3.40 23.46 -18.67
C GLY A 727 1.90 23.48 -18.39
N VAL A 728 1.07 23.38 -19.44
CA VAL A 728 -0.38 23.29 -19.32
C VAL A 728 -0.81 22.01 -18.60
N ALA A 729 -0.21 20.85 -18.91
CA ALA A 729 -0.50 19.59 -18.25
C ALA A 729 -0.09 19.62 -16.76
N CYS A 730 1.05 20.22 -16.43
CA CYS A 730 1.46 20.42 -15.04
C CYS A 730 0.52 21.37 -14.29
N LEU A 731 0.11 22.48 -14.93
CA LEU A 731 -0.84 23.40 -14.33
C LEU A 731 -2.23 22.77 -14.20
N ALA A 732 -2.72 22.10 -15.23
CA ALA A 732 -4.01 21.39 -15.20
C ALA A 732 -3.96 20.22 -14.21
N GLY A 733 -2.89 19.43 -14.20
CA GLY A 733 -2.64 18.36 -13.23
C GLY A 733 -2.52 18.90 -11.81
N GLY A 734 -1.77 19.99 -11.61
CA GLY A 734 -1.68 20.68 -10.32
C GLY A 734 -3.03 21.22 -9.86
N PHE A 735 -3.79 21.84 -10.73
CA PHE A 735 -5.15 22.32 -10.44
C PHE A 735 -6.10 21.16 -10.14
N TYR A 736 -6.04 20.08 -10.93
CA TYR A 736 -6.81 18.86 -10.69
C TYR A 736 -6.48 18.24 -9.33
N LEU A 737 -5.19 18.09 -9.01
CA LEU A 737 -4.72 17.56 -7.72
C LEU A 737 -5.14 18.45 -6.54
N VAL A 738 -5.08 19.77 -6.67
CA VAL A 738 -5.55 20.69 -5.63
C VAL A 738 -7.06 20.58 -5.42
N ARG A 739 -7.82 20.46 -6.52
CA ARG A 739 -9.28 20.36 -6.47
C ARG A 739 -9.76 18.98 -5.98
N HIS A 740 -9.00 17.92 -6.26
CA HIS A 740 -9.32 16.53 -5.91
C HIS A 740 -8.36 15.97 -4.86
N SER A 741 -7.60 16.83 -4.17
CA SER A 741 -6.72 16.39 -3.10
C SER A 741 -7.54 15.63 -2.06
N PRO A 742 -7.06 14.47 -1.57
CA PRO A 742 -7.74 13.76 -0.53
C PRO A 742 -7.85 14.67 0.69
N GLU A 743 -9.07 14.88 1.15
CA GLU A 743 -9.32 15.58 2.38
C GLU A 743 -9.23 14.58 3.51
N PHE A 744 -8.47 14.92 4.54
CA PHE A 744 -8.28 14.06 5.68
C PHE A 744 -9.26 14.47 6.78
N PRO A 745 -10.24 13.62 7.08
CA PRO A 745 -11.24 13.89 8.10
C PRO A 745 -10.62 14.18 9.47
N VAL A 746 -9.45 13.60 9.76
CA VAL A 746 -8.71 13.84 11.00
C VAL A 746 -8.31 15.30 11.18
N LEU A 747 -8.04 16.04 10.11
CA LEU A 747 -7.69 17.46 10.19
C LEU A 747 -8.89 18.32 10.60
N SER A 748 -10.05 18.08 9.98
CA SER A 748 -11.30 18.76 10.34
C SER A 748 -11.74 18.35 11.76
N TYR A 749 -11.62 17.07 12.11
CA TYR A 749 -11.92 16.58 13.45
C TYR A 749 -11.04 17.27 14.53
N ASN A 750 -9.71 17.33 14.33
CA ASN A 750 -8.78 17.96 15.27
C ASN A 750 -9.04 19.46 15.42
N LYS A 751 -9.41 20.16 14.34
CA LYS A 751 -9.89 21.56 14.44
C LYS A 751 -11.15 21.65 15.29
N GLY A 752 -12.11 20.75 15.07
CA GLY A 752 -13.31 20.66 15.88
C GLY A 752 -12.99 20.49 17.37
N ILE A 753 -12.07 19.58 17.72
CA ILE A 753 -11.59 19.39 19.10
C ILE A 753 -10.92 20.65 19.65
N GLN A 754 -10.08 21.33 18.86
CA GLN A 754 -9.43 22.57 19.27
C GLN A 754 -10.44 23.67 19.65
N PHE A 755 -11.49 23.84 18.85
CA PHE A 755 -12.56 24.83 19.17
C PHE A 755 -13.46 24.35 20.31
N PHE A 756 -13.72 23.07 20.43
CA PHE A 756 -14.44 22.45 21.53
C PHE A 756 -13.75 22.72 22.89
N THR A 757 -12.41 22.54 22.94
CA THR A 757 -11.60 22.86 24.13
C THR A 757 -11.58 24.35 24.47
N LYS A 758 -11.72 25.22 23.46
CA LYS A 758 -11.82 26.66 23.64
C LYS A 758 -13.26 27.12 23.97
N GLU A 759 -14.20 26.20 24.15
CA GLU A 759 -15.62 26.44 24.41
C GLU A 759 -16.36 27.17 23.27
N ASP A 760 -15.76 27.31 22.09
CA ASP A 760 -16.45 27.78 20.89
C ASP A 760 -17.18 26.59 20.22
N PHE A 761 -18.33 26.25 20.84
CA PHE A 761 -19.14 25.10 20.39
C PHE A 761 -19.77 25.29 19.02
N SER A 762 -20.02 26.53 18.62
CA SER A 762 -20.57 26.86 17.29
C SER A 762 -19.60 26.47 16.17
N THR A 763 -18.36 26.94 16.29
CA THR A 763 -17.29 26.62 15.31
C THR A 763 -16.91 25.16 15.39
N ALA A 764 -16.84 24.54 16.58
CA ALA A 764 -16.59 23.11 16.75
C ALA A 764 -17.63 22.28 16.02
N ARG A 765 -18.93 22.57 16.14
CA ARG A 765 -20.01 21.89 15.40
C ARG A 765 -19.86 21.99 13.89
N HIS A 766 -19.41 23.12 13.38
CA HIS A 766 -19.16 23.31 11.96
C HIS A 766 -18.16 22.25 11.45
N TYR A 767 -17.01 22.09 12.13
CA TYR A 767 -15.98 21.14 11.75
C TYR A 767 -16.42 19.67 11.94
N PHE A 768 -17.10 19.33 13.04
CA PHE A 768 -17.65 17.99 13.22
C PHE A 768 -18.71 17.66 12.17
N LYS A 769 -19.60 18.61 11.85
CA LYS A 769 -20.61 18.45 10.80
C LYS A 769 -19.98 18.28 9.41
N GLU A 770 -18.84 18.93 9.16
CA GLU A 770 -18.08 18.72 7.94
C GLU A 770 -17.59 17.26 7.84
N VAL A 771 -17.05 16.68 8.92
CA VAL A 771 -16.66 15.26 8.97
C VAL A 771 -17.87 14.37 8.68
N LEU A 772 -19.00 14.59 9.35
CA LEU A 772 -20.22 13.79 9.18
C LEU A 772 -20.78 13.84 7.75
N LYS A 773 -20.77 15.00 7.12
CA LYS A 773 -21.29 15.16 5.75
C LYS A 773 -20.35 14.64 4.66
N ARG A 774 -19.07 14.93 4.80
CA ARG A 774 -18.07 14.66 3.74
C ARG A 774 -17.41 13.29 3.87
N PHE A 775 -17.33 12.75 5.10
CA PHE A 775 -16.61 11.53 5.41
C PHE A 775 -17.42 10.54 6.27
N PRO A 776 -18.67 10.23 5.92
CA PRO A 776 -19.59 9.48 6.79
C PRO A 776 -19.21 8.00 7.01
N GLN A 777 -18.15 7.53 6.41
CA GLN A 777 -17.68 6.14 6.49
C GLN A 777 -16.29 5.99 7.13
N THR A 778 -15.64 7.09 7.52
CA THR A 778 -14.27 7.07 8.05
C THR A 778 -14.20 6.55 9.48
N LEU A 779 -13.00 6.10 9.90
CA LEU A 779 -12.75 5.54 11.23
C LEU A 779 -13.10 6.50 12.38
N ILE A 780 -13.03 7.82 12.14
CA ILE A 780 -13.28 8.83 13.19
C ILE A 780 -14.70 9.43 13.17
N VAL A 781 -15.56 8.93 12.29
CA VAL A 781 -16.88 9.57 12.07
C VAL A 781 -17.80 9.46 13.30
N ASP A 782 -17.80 8.34 13.98
CA ASP A 782 -18.57 8.14 15.21
C ASP A 782 -18.07 9.02 16.35
N GLN A 783 -16.75 9.25 16.44
CA GLN A 783 -16.17 10.21 17.38
C GLN A 783 -16.59 11.65 17.07
N ALA A 784 -16.60 12.01 15.79
CA ALA A 784 -17.09 13.32 15.35
C ALA A 784 -18.58 13.50 15.64
N ALA A 785 -19.42 12.49 15.43
CA ALA A 785 -20.84 12.50 15.75
C ALA A 785 -21.07 12.67 17.26
N TYR A 786 -20.29 11.95 18.07
CA TYR A 786 -20.36 12.09 19.53
C TYR A 786 -20.00 13.51 19.98
N HIS A 787 -18.85 14.06 19.52
CA HIS A 787 -18.44 15.43 19.91
C HIS A 787 -19.38 16.50 19.35
N TYR A 788 -19.98 16.27 18.18
CA TYR A 788 -21.05 17.12 17.66
C TYR A 788 -22.25 17.19 18.62
N ALA A 789 -22.68 16.05 19.17
CA ALA A 789 -23.73 16.01 20.19
C ALA A 789 -23.27 16.66 21.50
N MET A 790 -22.01 16.45 21.90
CA MET A 790 -21.47 17.05 23.12
C MET A 790 -21.35 18.59 23.07
N CYS A 791 -21.23 19.17 21.88
CA CYS A 791 -21.32 20.63 21.72
C CYS A 791 -22.70 21.15 22.18
N TYR A 792 -23.78 20.49 21.78
CA TYR A 792 -25.13 20.85 22.24
C TYR A 792 -25.31 20.57 23.72
N PHE A 793 -24.74 19.46 24.24
CA PHE A 793 -24.78 19.14 25.66
C PHE A 793 -24.12 20.23 26.52
N ARG A 794 -22.96 20.71 26.12
CA ARG A 794 -22.25 21.79 26.81
C ARG A 794 -23.02 23.13 26.74
N GLU A 795 -23.75 23.39 25.67
CA GLU A 795 -24.66 24.54 25.53
C GLU A 795 -26.00 24.36 26.25
N LYS A 796 -26.24 23.24 26.95
CA LYS A 796 -27.49 22.88 27.64
C LYS A 796 -28.72 22.75 26.69
N LYS A 797 -28.50 22.47 25.41
CA LYS A 797 -29.53 22.24 24.38
C LYS A 797 -29.94 20.75 24.38
N TRP A 798 -30.74 20.38 25.40
CA TRP A 798 -30.98 18.97 25.70
C TRP A 798 -31.70 18.20 24.59
N ASP A 799 -32.71 18.76 23.94
CA ASP A 799 -33.42 18.13 22.83
C ASP A 799 -32.55 17.94 21.60
N ASP A 800 -31.71 18.92 21.27
CA ASP A 800 -30.72 18.82 20.18
C ASP A 800 -29.66 17.74 20.47
N THR A 801 -29.23 17.65 21.73
CA THR A 801 -28.30 16.62 22.18
C THR A 801 -28.92 15.23 22.02
N VAL A 802 -30.16 15.05 22.47
CA VAL A 802 -30.85 13.74 22.34
C VAL A 802 -30.95 13.33 20.88
N ARG A 803 -31.40 14.24 19.99
CA ARG A 803 -31.49 13.96 18.55
C ARG A 803 -30.15 13.57 17.91
N ALA A 804 -29.10 14.30 18.29
CA ALA A 804 -27.77 14.04 17.77
C ALA A 804 -27.19 12.70 18.27
N LEU A 805 -27.44 12.33 19.53
CA LEU A 805 -27.05 11.03 20.08
C LEU A 805 -27.87 9.87 19.51
N GLU A 806 -29.16 10.10 19.21
CA GLU A 806 -30.00 9.11 18.52
C GLU A 806 -29.47 8.84 17.10
N SER A 807 -29.17 9.91 16.34
CA SER A 807 -28.56 9.78 15.02
C SER A 807 -27.21 9.04 15.08
N LEU A 808 -26.38 9.33 16.09
CA LEU A 808 -25.12 8.58 16.29
C LEU A 808 -25.40 7.08 16.46
N LEU A 809 -26.32 6.69 17.34
CA LEU A 809 -26.61 5.28 17.65
C LEU A 809 -27.29 4.57 16.48
N GLU A 810 -28.08 5.29 15.67
CA GLU A 810 -28.71 4.74 14.47
C GLU A 810 -27.75 4.58 13.29
N ASP A 811 -26.92 5.57 13.02
CA ASP A 811 -26.01 5.55 11.87
C ASP A 811 -24.74 4.75 12.13
N TYR A 812 -24.34 4.65 13.41
CA TYR A 812 -23.13 3.96 13.86
C TYR A 812 -23.42 3.04 15.07
N PRO A 813 -24.26 1.99 14.91
CA PRO A 813 -24.65 1.13 16.02
C PRO A 813 -23.50 0.41 16.71
N GLU A 814 -22.38 0.24 15.98
CA GLU A 814 -21.14 -0.41 16.45
C GLU A 814 -20.15 0.55 17.14
N THR A 815 -20.55 1.80 17.40
CA THR A 815 -19.67 2.78 18.00
C THR A 815 -19.14 2.34 19.37
N ALA A 816 -17.86 2.57 19.60
CA ALA A 816 -17.22 2.37 20.91
C ALA A 816 -17.80 3.26 22.02
N ARG A 817 -18.58 4.29 21.64
CA ARG A 817 -19.16 5.25 22.55
C ARG A 817 -20.64 4.99 22.82
N ALA A 818 -21.16 3.81 22.49
CA ALA A 818 -22.59 3.52 22.64
C ALA A 818 -23.05 3.67 24.11
N GLY A 819 -22.36 3.04 25.05
CA GLY A 819 -22.67 3.16 26.48
C GLY A 819 -22.61 4.60 26.97
N GLU A 820 -21.58 5.33 26.57
CA GLU A 820 -21.39 6.76 26.89
C GLU A 820 -22.51 7.63 26.31
N ALA A 821 -22.89 7.39 25.06
CA ALA A 821 -23.95 8.12 24.37
C ALA A 821 -25.32 7.89 25.03
N ILE A 822 -25.65 6.64 25.38
CA ILE A 822 -26.90 6.31 26.05
C ILE A 822 -26.95 6.92 27.46
N TYR A 823 -25.83 6.92 28.18
CA TYR A 823 -25.72 7.58 29.49
C TYR A 823 -26.00 9.08 29.38
N HIS A 824 -25.34 9.79 28.45
CA HIS A 824 -25.56 11.22 28.25
C HIS A 824 -27.00 11.55 27.78
N LYS A 825 -27.60 10.67 26.96
CA LYS A 825 -29.02 10.76 26.59
C LYS A 825 -29.90 10.68 27.83
N GLY A 826 -29.61 9.76 28.75
CA GLY A 826 -30.29 9.65 30.06
C GLY A 826 -30.14 10.91 30.90
N LEU A 827 -28.94 11.51 30.94
CA LEU A 827 -28.73 12.80 31.62
C LEU A 827 -29.56 13.93 31.00
N CYS A 828 -29.66 13.99 29.68
CA CYS A 828 -30.51 14.99 29.01
C CYS A 828 -31.96 14.83 29.39
N TYR A 829 -32.51 13.62 29.38
CA TYR A 829 -33.89 13.36 29.80
C TYR A 829 -34.12 13.69 31.26
N MET A 830 -33.16 13.42 32.13
CA MET A 830 -33.23 13.80 33.54
C MET A 830 -33.30 15.33 33.70
N LYS A 831 -32.47 16.11 32.97
CA LYS A 831 -32.48 17.56 32.95
C LYS A 831 -33.76 18.17 32.37
N MET A 832 -34.45 17.46 31.51
CA MET A 832 -35.74 17.81 30.92
C MET A 832 -36.96 17.41 31.80
N GLY A 833 -36.71 16.77 32.93
CA GLY A 833 -37.78 16.24 33.80
C GLY A 833 -38.45 14.96 33.28
N LYS A 834 -37.96 14.37 32.21
CA LYS A 834 -38.47 13.14 31.59
C LYS A 834 -37.92 11.88 32.29
N ILE A 835 -38.29 11.70 33.57
CA ILE A 835 -37.68 10.70 34.47
C ILE A 835 -37.81 9.27 33.98
N ARG A 836 -38.95 8.91 33.37
CA ARG A 836 -39.17 7.56 32.83
C ARG A 836 -38.14 7.24 31.72
N GLN A 837 -37.96 8.14 30.77
CA GLN A 837 -37.04 7.97 29.65
C GLN A 837 -35.56 7.98 30.15
N ALA A 838 -35.25 8.79 31.14
CA ALA A 838 -33.94 8.78 31.79
C ALA A 838 -33.64 7.41 32.41
N ARG A 839 -34.60 6.85 33.16
CA ARG A 839 -34.49 5.52 33.77
C ARG A 839 -34.26 4.43 32.74
N GLU A 840 -35.02 4.43 31.64
CA GLU A 840 -34.85 3.49 30.54
C GLU A 840 -33.43 3.52 29.95
N CYS A 841 -32.89 4.75 29.72
CA CYS A 841 -31.52 4.90 29.22
C CYS A 841 -30.47 4.35 30.22
N PHE A 842 -30.59 4.68 31.51
CA PHE A 842 -29.61 4.22 32.50
C PHE A 842 -29.68 2.69 32.68
N LEU A 843 -30.88 2.10 32.70
CA LEU A 843 -31.04 0.64 32.76
C LEU A 843 -30.43 -0.03 31.52
N LYS A 844 -30.65 0.52 30.34
CA LYS A 844 -30.05 0.04 29.09
C LYS A 844 -28.51 0.07 29.16
N THR A 845 -27.93 1.16 29.66
CA THR A 845 -26.46 1.25 29.82
C THR A 845 -25.93 0.17 30.77
N VAL A 846 -26.63 -0.08 31.90
CA VAL A 846 -26.21 -1.10 32.87
C VAL A 846 -26.31 -2.53 32.29
N HIS A 847 -27.32 -2.80 31.49
CA HIS A 847 -27.56 -4.14 30.93
C HIS A 847 -26.68 -4.44 29.72
N GLU A 848 -26.56 -3.50 28.79
CA GLU A 848 -25.86 -3.74 27.52
C GLU A 848 -24.33 -3.48 27.61
N PHE A 849 -23.89 -2.63 28.58
CA PHE A 849 -22.48 -2.23 28.72
C PHE A 849 -21.96 -2.43 30.17
N PRO A 850 -22.16 -3.60 30.79
CA PRO A 850 -21.92 -3.83 32.23
C PRO A 850 -20.47 -3.59 32.65
N ASN A 851 -19.51 -3.71 31.74
CA ASN A 851 -18.08 -3.59 32.00
C ASN A 851 -17.56 -2.16 31.73
N GLU A 852 -18.39 -1.24 31.23
CA GLU A 852 -17.99 0.13 31.01
C GLU A 852 -18.21 0.99 32.27
N VAL A 853 -17.40 2.02 32.45
CA VAL A 853 -17.53 2.99 33.57
C VAL A 853 -18.91 3.65 33.58
N TRP A 854 -19.54 3.78 32.43
CA TRP A 854 -20.87 4.39 32.26
C TRP A 854 -21.98 3.56 32.90
N ALA A 855 -21.80 2.23 33.00
CA ALA A 855 -22.73 1.38 33.76
C ALA A 855 -22.72 1.74 35.25
N GLN A 856 -21.55 2.02 35.83
CA GLN A 856 -21.46 2.42 37.23
C GLN A 856 -22.09 3.78 37.44
N PHE A 857 -21.78 4.76 36.58
CA PHE A 857 -22.42 6.10 36.67
C PHE A 857 -23.94 6.01 36.47
N SER A 858 -24.42 5.14 35.60
CA SER A 858 -25.87 4.90 35.42
C SER A 858 -26.52 4.31 36.66
N LYS A 859 -25.89 3.38 37.38
CA LYS A 859 -26.38 2.83 38.66
C LYS A 859 -26.54 3.95 39.72
N ASP A 860 -25.61 4.86 39.77
CA ASP A 860 -25.68 5.96 40.74
C ASP A 860 -26.79 6.94 40.39
N ARG A 861 -27.01 7.25 39.11
CA ARG A 861 -28.14 8.07 38.64
C ARG A 861 -29.50 7.40 38.89
N LEU A 862 -29.57 6.07 38.74
CA LEU A 862 -30.81 5.32 39.05
C LEU A 862 -31.21 5.44 40.52
N LYS A 863 -30.23 5.50 41.47
CA LYS A 863 -30.52 5.76 42.89
C LYS A 863 -31.11 7.17 43.14
N GLU A 864 -30.59 8.17 42.38
CA GLU A 864 -31.06 9.58 42.51
C GLU A 864 -32.51 9.78 42.02
N ILE A 865 -32.97 9.02 41.04
CA ILE A 865 -34.29 9.10 40.40
C ILE A 865 -35.29 8.07 40.91
N GLN A 866 -34.95 7.23 41.92
CA GLN A 866 -35.91 6.39 42.60
C GLN A 866 -36.82 7.29 43.43
N PRO A 867 -38.17 7.13 43.38
CA PRO A 867 -39.02 7.84 44.33
C PRO A 867 -38.67 7.41 45.76
N ARG A 868 -38.48 8.35 46.66
CA ARG A 868 -38.28 8.12 48.08
C ARG A 868 -39.51 7.44 48.68
#